data_894541636a6d62339e10a9883fcbf1d3
#
_entry.id   894541636a6d62339e10a9883fcbf1d3
#
_cell.length_a   1.000
_cell.length_b   1.000
_cell.length_c   1.000
_cell.angle_alpha   90.00
_cell.angle_beta   90.00
_cell.angle_gamma   90.00
#
_symmetry.space_group_name_H-M   'P 1'
#
loop_
_entity.id
_entity.type
_entity.pdbx_description
1 polymer ?
#
loop_
_entity_poly.entity_id
_entity_poly.type
_entity_poly.pdbx_seq_one_letter_code
_entity_poly.pdbx_strand_id
1 'polypeptide(L)'
;MNKKVDKKTLKKGLLPYVFLLIIMLGIFYVFTVMNKVVHTFSYNEFIEKLDGNKIVELHLVPRGSGYIYEVDGSLKGYKENEKFEATLPLSDEVMKKIVSASDDQDFKLTVSPDPESSSLILILVNVLPIVILVGGAFWFFNKQMAGNRSSFDFGKSRAKLSNDDNQVTFKDVAGLKEEKEEVRELIDFLKNPKKFQKLGARIPKGVLLMGPPGTGKTLLAKAVAGEANVPFYFISGSDFVELFVGVGASRVRDMFQQAKRNAPCLIFIDEIDAVGRQRGTGLGGGHDEREQTLNQLLTEMDGFGANEGIIIIAATNRPDVLDPALLRPGRFDRQVTVNLPDVRGREEILGVHAKNKILADGITLKNLAKRTPGFSGADLENLLNEAALLAVRRDKDEIGMSEIDEATDRVLMGPAKVSHKYSENDRRLVAYHEAGHAVIGLKLSSASDVQKVTIIPRGAAGGYNMMVPSEEKMCSTKTDLLEEITGLLGGRTAEEVTFGEITTGAHNDFEKATKIARAMVTEYGMSDLGPLQFEQQSGSVFLGRDYNKPQHFSNEVANEIDMEMRKIINDCHKQATEIIKKNKDLLKLIAETLLEYETLTKEQIDYLVENGKMPEEDEENLESLSITKLRELAKEKGVKNYSKMNKAELLKELDH
;
A
#
# COMPACT_ATOMS: atom_id res chain seq x y z
N MET A 1 -20.80 19.28 -22.22
CA MET A 1 -20.62 17.96 -22.88
C MET A 1 -21.82 17.08 -22.58
N ASN A 2 -22.76 16.98 -23.53
CA ASN A 2 -23.95 16.15 -23.40
C ASN A 2 -23.62 14.70 -23.69
N LYS A 3 -23.53 13.85 -22.64
CA LYS A 3 -23.47 12.40 -22.82
C LYS A 3 -24.81 11.89 -23.31
N LYS A 4 -24.93 11.50 -24.57
CA LYS A 4 -26.05 10.72 -25.08
C LYS A 4 -26.08 9.39 -24.35
N VAL A 5 -27.06 9.18 -23.48
CA VAL A 5 -27.31 7.90 -22.80
C VAL A 5 -27.79 6.92 -23.86
N ASP A 6 -27.05 5.84 -24.02
CA ASP A 6 -27.30 4.81 -25.03
C ASP A 6 -28.62 4.08 -24.73
N LYS A 7 -29.58 4.13 -25.66
CA LYS A 7 -30.94 3.53 -25.52
C LYS A 7 -30.89 2.01 -25.22
N LYS A 8 -29.78 1.33 -25.50
CA LYS A 8 -29.61 -0.09 -25.18
C LYS A 8 -29.33 -0.37 -23.71
N THR A 9 -28.68 0.54 -23.01
CA THR A 9 -28.41 0.43 -21.57
C THR A 9 -29.64 0.72 -20.72
N LEU A 10 -30.51 1.66 -21.16
CA LEU A 10 -31.77 1.93 -20.47
C LEU A 10 -32.75 0.74 -20.53
N LYS A 11 -32.81 0.02 -21.68
CA LYS A 11 -33.71 -1.15 -21.82
C LYS A 11 -33.24 -2.33 -20.94
N LYS A 12 -31.93 -2.51 -20.70
CA LYS A 12 -31.43 -3.57 -19.82
C LYS A 12 -31.64 -3.28 -18.33
N GLY A 13 -31.64 -2.02 -17.93
CA GLY A 13 -31.88 -1.62 -16.54
C GLY A 13 -33.35 -1.62 -16.13
N LEU A 14 -34.30 -1.39 -17.07
CA LEU A 14 -35.74 -1.32 -16.78
C LEU A 14 -36.43 -2.70 -16.76
N LEU A 15 -35.89 -3.67 -17.47
CA LEU A 15 -36.49 -5.02 -17.60
C LEU A 15 -36.76 -5.73 -16.24
N PRO A 16 -35.88 -5.72 -15.25
CA PRO A 16 -36.15 -6.30 -13.94
C PRO A 16 -37.33 -5.64 -13.21
N TYR A 17 -37.46 -4.32 -13.33
CA TYR A 17 -38.53 -3.57 -12.67
C TYR A 17 -39.88 -3.81 -13.33
N VAL A 18 -39.93 -3.95 -14.66
CA VAL A 18 -41.12 -4.33 -15.39
C VAL A 18 -41.58 -5.73 -15.02
N PHE A 19 -40.63 -6.67 -14.86
CA PHE A 19 -40.92 -8.04 -14.42
C PHE A 19 -41.45 -8.08 -12.97
N LEU A 20 -40.88 -7.30 -12.07
CA LEU A 20 -41.32 -7.16 -10.69
C LEU A 20 -42.73 -6.55 -10.60
N LEU A 21 -43.03 -5.57 -11.47
CA LEU A 21 -44.38 -4.99 -11.61
C LEU A 21 -45.41 -6.04 -12.06
N ILE A 22 -45.05 -6.88 -13.03
CA ILE A 22 -45.94 -7.96 -13.53
C ILE A 22 -46.21 -8.99 -12.42
N ILE A 23 -45.19 -9.36 -11.64
CA ILE A 23 -45.35 -10.27 -10.48
C ILE A 23 -46.28 -9.61 -9.45
N MET A 24 -46.08 -8.34 -9.14
CA MET A 24 -46.88 -7.62 -8.15
C MET A 24 -48.36 -7.50 -8.60
N LEU A 25 -48.60 -7.26 -9.90
CA LEU A 25 -49.93 -7.26 -10.48
C LEU A 25 -50.56 -8.66 -10.47
N GLY A 26 -49.76 -9.72 -10.71
CA GLY A 26 -50.23 -11.11 -10.60
C GLY A 26 -50.61 -11.50 -9.18
N ILE A 27 -49.83 -11.13 -8.19
CA ILE A 27 -50.13 -11.33 -6.77
C ILE A 27 -51.37 -10.56 -6.35
N PHE A 28 -51.48 -9.31 -6.81
CA PHE A 28 -52.68 -8.49 -6.54
C PHE A 28 -53.95 -9.09 -7.17
N TYR A 29 -53.85 -9.61 -8.39
CA TYR A 29 -54.95 -10.32 -9.04
C TYR A 29 -55.38 -11.58 -8.28
N VAL A 30 -54.41 -12.43 -7.86
CA VAL A 30 -54.68 -13.62 -7.04
C VAL A 30 -55.33 -13.24 -5.71
N PHE A 31 -54.81 -12.19 -5.06
CA PHE A 31 -55.37 -11.70 -3.79
C PHE A 31 -56.81 -11.19 -3.93
N THR A 32 -57.14 -10.50 -5.03
CA THR A 32 -58.48 -10.01 -5.29
C THR A 32 -59.46 -11.18 -5.62
N VAL A 33 -59.01 -12.22 -6.32
CA VAL A 33 -59.83 -13.41 -6.62
C VAL A 33 -60.08 -14.28 -5.39
N MET A 34 -59.10 -14.37 -4.48
CA MET A 34 -59.23 -15.14 -3.24
C MET A 34 -60.04 -14.45 -2.13
N ASN A 35 -60.32 -13.18 -2.23
CA ASN A 35 -60.97 -12.39 -1.17
C ASN A 35 -62.49 -12.30 -1.33
N LYS A 36 -63.14 -13.37 -1.84
CA LYS A 36 -64.60 -13.51 -1.83
C LYS A 36 -65.09 -14.00 -0.47
N VAL A 37 -65.93 -13.25 0.19
CA VAL A 37 -66.58 -13.64 1.43
C VAL A 37 -67.78 -14.49 1.09
N VAL A 38 -67.74 -15.77 1.42
CA VAL A 38 -68.85 -16.70 1.18
C VAL A 38 -69.49 -17.06 2.53
N HIS A 39 -70.80 -16.82 2.64
CA HIS A 39 -71.61 -17.16 3.81
C HIS A 39 -72.32 -18.48 3.55
N THR A 40 -72.07 -19.53 4.30
CA THR A 40 -72.73 -20.83 4.18
C THR A 40 -73.99 -20.83 5.00
N PHE A 41 -75.15 -21.12 4.36
CA PHE A 41 -76.46 -21.26 5.03
C PHE A 41 -76.91 -22.71 5.12
N SER A 42 -77.50 -23.04 6.27
CA SER A 42 -78.26 -24.27 6.41
C SER A 42 -79.56 -24.22 5.62
N TYR A 43 -80.18 -25.37 5.34
CA TYR A 43 -81.46 -25.45 4.61
C TYR A 43 -82.53 -24.56 5.24
N ASN A 44 -82.64 -24.53 6.53
CA ASN A 44 -83.68 -23.79 7.26
C ASN A 44 -83.42 -22.23 7.13
N GLU A 45 -82.16 -21.85 7.27
CA GLU A 45 -81.76 -20.43 7.11
C GLU A 45 -82.01 -19.93 5.68
N PHE A 46 -81.74 -20.77 4.67
CA PHE A 46 -82.02 -20.44 3.28
C PHE A 46 -83.52 -20.23 3.04
N ILE A 47 -84.37 -21.14 3.53
CA ILE A 47 -85.83 -21.04 3.41
C ILE A 47 -86.35 -19.77 4.12
N GLU A 48 -85.81 -19.42 5.29
CA GLU A 48 -86.19 -18.19 6.00
C GLU A 48 -85.81 -16.94 5.20
N LYS A 49 -84.65 -16.95 4.52
CA LYS A 49 -84.24 -15.82 3.68
C LYS A 49 -85.06 -15.73 2.37
N LEU A 50 -85.45 -16.88 1.81
CA LEU A 50 -86.33 -16.98 0.65
C LEU A 50 -87.72 -16.43 0.97
N ASP A 51 -88.33 -16.92 2.06
CA ASP A 51 -89.67 -16.45 2.50
C ASP A 51 -89.66 -14.98 2.94
N GLY A 52 -88.49 -14.51 3.43
CA GLY A 52 -88.29 -13.12 3.86
C GLY A 52 -88.02 -12.09 2.73
N ASN A 53 -88.12 -12.47 1.46
CA ASN A 53 -87.86 -11.61 0.28
C ASN A 53 -86.52 -10.90 0.30
N LYS A 54 -85.48 -11.60 0.74
CA LYS A 54 -84.13 -11.05 0.88
C LYS A 54 -83.17 -11.45 -0.25
N ILE A 55 -83.55 -12.36 -1.13
CA ILE A 55 -82.73 -12.85 -2.23
C ILE A 55 -82.81 -11.89 -3.40
N VAL A 56 -81.67 -11.61 -4.05
CA VAL A 56 -81.55 -10.74 -5.25
C VAL A 56 -81.23 -11.60 -6.47
N GLU A 57 -80.33 -12.56 -6.31
CA GLU A 57 -79.92 -13.47 -7.38
C GLU A 57 -79.67 -14.84 -6.79
N LEU A 58 -80.13 -15.88 -7.50
CA LEU A 58 -80.03 -17.27 -7.09
C LEU A 58 -79.54 -18.12 -8.27
N HIS A 59 -78.45 -18.81 -8.06
CA HIS A 59 -77.87 -19.78 -8.98
C HIS A 59 -78.01 -21.18 -8.43
N LEU A 60 -78.59 -22.08 -9.21
CA LEU A 60 -78.72 -23.48 -8.89
C LEU A 60 -77.74 -24.30 -9.72
N VAL A 61 -76.88 -25.07 -9.05
CA VAL A 61 -75.93 -25.97 -9.68
C VAL A 61 -76.17 -27.39 -9.17
N PRO A 62 -76.54 -28.34 -10.03
CA PRO A 62 -76.67 -29.74 -9.61
C PRO A 62 -75.28 -30.30 -9.35
N ARG A 63 -75.14 -31.14 -8.28
CA ARG A 63 -73.87 -31.84 -7.98
C ARG A 63 -74.04 -33.34 -7.96
N GLY A 64 -73.18 -34.05 -8.68
CA GLY A 64 -72.98 -35.47 -8.63
C GLY A 64 -74.23 -36.26 -9.06
N SER A 65 -74.67 -37.26 -8.25
CA SER A 65 -75.74 -38.14 -8.59
C SER A 65 -77.17 -37.53 -8.68
N GLY A 66 -77.32 -36.22 -8.76
CA GLY A 66 -78.59 -35.55 -9.00
C GLY A 66 -79.52 -35.42 -7.81
N TYR A 67 -79.07 -35.72 -6.58
CA TYR A 67 -79.93 -35.64 -5.37
C TYR A 67 -79.72 -34.36 -4.54
N ILE A 68 -78.74 -33.49 -4.93
CA ILE A 68 -78.41 -32.32 -4.16
C ILE A 68 -78.15 -31.17 -5.12
N TYR A 69 -78.74 -29.99 -4.81
CA TYR A 69 -78.39 -28.73 -5.47
C TYR A 69 -77.49 -27.90 -4.54
N GLU A 70 -76.37 -27.42 -5.07
CA GLU A 70 -75.68 -26.30 -4.51
C GLU A 70 -76.31 -25.02 -5.04
N VAL A 71 -76.60 -24.12 -4.14
CA VAL A 71 -77.25 -22.86 -4.44
C VAL A 71 -76.34 -21.74 -4.01
N ASP A 72 -75.89 -20.94 -4.94
CA ASP A 72 -75.16 -19.70 -4.64
C ASP A 72 -75.99 -18.48 -5.07
N GLY A 73 -75.81 -17.39 -4.37
CA GLY A 73 -76.55 -16.18 -4.66
C GLY A 73 -76.12 -14.97 -3.84
N SER A 74 -76.87 -13.88 -4.01
CA SER A 74 -76.66 -12.66 -3.25
C SER A 74 -77.95 -12.21 -2.54
N LEU A 75 -77.79 -11.60 -1.36
CA LEU A 75 -78.89 -11.06 -0.57
C LEU A 75 -78.93 -9.53 -0.68
N LYS A 76 -80.11 -8.95 -0.43
CA LYS A 76 -80.26 -7.50 -0.31
C LYS A 76 -79.41 -6.98 0.84
N GLY A 77 -78.42 -6.10 0.50
CA GLY A 77 -77.48 -5.54 1.46
C GLY A 77 -76.06 -6.12 1.41
N TYR A 78 -75.81 -7.16 0.60
CA TYR A 78 -74.48 -7.68 0.35
C TYR A 78 -73.70 -6.75 -0.57
N LYS A 79 -72.35 -6.68 -0.36
CA LYS A 79 -71.40 -6.00 -1.26
C LYS A 79 -71.14 -6.85 -2.50
N GLU A 80 -70.64 -6.27 -3.58
CA GLU A 80 -70.36 -7.01 -4.84
C GLU A 80 -69.49 -8.26 -4.68
N ASN A 81 -68.69 -8.36 -3.58
CA ASN A 81 -67.77 -9.49 -3.30
C ASN A 81 -68.37 -10.50 -2.29
N GLU A 82 -69.56 -10.29 -1.79
CA GLU A 82 -70.20 -11.18 -0.80
C GLU A 82 -71.23 -12.03 -1.48
N LYS A 83 -71.16 -13.36 -1.26
CA LYS A 83 -72.13 -14.35 -1.74
C LYS A 83 -72.52 -15.28 -0.60
N PHE A 84 -73.66 -15.89 -0.77
CA PHE A 84 -74.01 -17.02 0.10
C PHE A 84 -74.02 -18.34 -0.69
N GLU A 85 -73.75 -19.42 -0.02
CA GLU A 85 -73.85 -20.78 -0.53
C GLU A 85 -74.75 -21.61 0.42
N ALA A 86 -75.64 -22.40 -0.18
CA ALA A 86 -76.45 -23.33 0.58
C ALA A 86 -76.58 -24.64 -0.19
N THR A 87 -76.72 -25.76 0.55
CA THR A 87 -76.93 -27.07 -0.05
C THR A 87 -78.40 -27.51 0.20
N LEU A 88 -79.11 -27.76 -0.89
CA LEU A 88 -80.52 -28.13 -0.82
C LEU A 88 -80.75 -29.53 -1.34
N PRO A 89 -81.64 -30.29 -0.72
CA PRO A 89 -82.10 -31.62 -1.26
C PRO A 89 -82.92 -31.40 -2.50
N LEU A 90 -82.74 -32.28 -3.49
CA LEU A 90 -83.53 -32.30 -4.70
C LEU A 90 -84.92 -32.91 -4.38
N SER A 91 -85.90 -32.03 -4.10
CA SER A 91 -87.30 -32.46 -3.96
C SER A 91 -88.21 -31.51 -4.79
N ASP A 92 -89.25 -32.10 -5.40
CA ASP A 92 -90.23 -31.31 -6.19
C ASP A 92 -90.86 -30.19 -5.37
N GLU A 93 -90.95 -30.34 -4.08
CA GLU A 93 -91.55 -29.43 -3.15
C GLU A 93 -90.65 -28.18 -2.95
N VAL A 94 -89.33 -28.38 -2.80
CA VAL A 94 -88.33 -27.30 -2.69
C VAL A 94 -88.23 -26.54 -4.01
N MET A 95 -88.20 -27.23 -5.15
CA MET A 95 -88.14 -26.59 -6.46
C MET A 95 -89.39 -25.79 -6.76
N LYS A 96 -90.58 -26.31 -6.46
CA LYS A 96 -91.86 -25.53 -6.63
C LYS A 96 -91.85 -24.27 -5.76
N LYS A 97 -91.31 -24.39 -4.53
CA LYS A 97 -91.21 -23.24 -3.61
C LYS A 97 -90.21 -22.20 -4.10
N ILE A 98 -89.08 -22.57 -4.67
CA ILE A 98 -88.08 -21.63 -5.24
C ILE A 98 -88.61 -20.97 -6.49
N VAL A 99 -89.26 -21.68 -7.41
CA VAL A 99 -89.82 -21.16 -8.64
C VAL A 99 -90.99 -20.22 -8.32
N SER A 100 -91.92 -20.58 -7.45
CA SER A 100 -92.99 -19.67 -7.03
C SER A 100 -92.48 -18.40 -6.37
N ALA A 101 -91.45 -18.54 -5.50
CA ALA A 101 -90.81 -17.38 -4.88
C ALA A 101 -90.09 -16.50 -5.90
N SER A 102 -89.52 -17.09 -6.97
CA SER A 102 -88.90 -16.33 -8.05
C SER A 102 -89.87 -15.52 -8.82
N ASP A 103 -91.08 -16.08 -9.08
CA ASP A 103 -92.13 -15.38 -9.80
C ASP A 103 -92.81 -14.29 -8.94
N ASP A 104 -92.98 -14.54 -7.65
CA ASP A 104 -93.62 -13.61 -6.72
C ASP A 104 -92.70 -12.47 -6.21
N GLN A 105 -91.43 -12.67 -6.18
CA GLN A 105 -90.41 -11.78 -5.52
C GLN A 105 -89.49 -11.11 -6.51
N ASP A 106 -89.58 -11.38 -7.80
CA ASP A 106 -88.83 -10.75 -8.94
C ASP A 106 -87.29 -10.80 -8.70
N PHE A 107 -86.71 -11.96 -8.26
CA PHE A 107 -85.30 -12.18 -8.23
C PHE A 107 -84.82 -13.06 -9.40
N LYS A 108 -83.59 -12.87 -9.83
CA LYS A 108 -83.02 -13.56 -10.99
C LYS A 108 -82.66 -14.96 -10.64
N LEU A 109 -83.41 -15.95 -11.19
CA LEU A 109 -83.11 -17.37 -11.03
C LEU A 109 -82.32 -17.88 -12.25
N THR A 110 -81.16 -18.50 -12.03
CA THR A 110 -80.35 -19.12 -13.08
C THR A 110 -80.03 -20.56 -12.70
N VAL A 111 -80.10 -21.47 -13.66
CA VAL A 111 -79.74 -22.89 -13.49
C VAL A 111 -78.56 -23.17 -14.40
N SER A 112 -77.48 -23.66 -13.85
CA SER A 112 -76.28 -24.03 -14.62
C SER A 112 -76.22 -25.57 -14.83
N PRO A 113 -75.68 -26.04 -15.97
CA PRO A 113 -75.45 -27.48 -16.17
C PRO A 113 -74.39 -28.00 -15.22
N ASP A 114 -74.38 -29.33 -15.03
CA ASP A 114 -73.41 -30.01 -14.13
C ASP A 114 -71.94 -29.69 -14.51
N PRO A 115 -71.13 -29.24 -13.58
CA PRO A 115 -69.74 -28.83 -13.85
C PRO A 115 -68.76 -30.00 -14.05
N GLU A 116 -69.19 -31.25 -13.98
CA GLU A 116 -68.26 -32.43 -14.08
C GLU A 116 -67.50 -32.52 -15.42
N SER A 117 -67.95 -31.83 -16.49
CA SER A 117 -67.28 -31.87 -17.82
C SER A 117 -66.16 -30.86 -18.05
N SER A 118 -65.86 -29.95 -17.09
CA SER A 118 -64.94 -28.85 -17.31
C SER A 118 -63.74 -28.75 -16.35
N SER A 119 -63.51 -29.80 -15.48
CA SER A 119 -62.43 -29.76 -14.49
C SER A 119 -61.02 -29.63 -15.09
N LEU A 120 -60.78 -30.23 -16.27
CA LEU A 120 -59.48 -30.11 -16.96
C LEU A 120 -59.18 -28.67 -17.44
N ILE A 121 -60.20 -27.95 -17.89
CA ILE A 121 -60.06 -26.57 -18.35
C ILE A 121 -59.79 -25.65 -17.16
N LEU A 122 -60.44 -25.87 -16.03
CA LEU A 122 -60.20 -25.10 -14.79
C LEU A 122 -58.79 -25.31 -14.23
N ILE A 123 -58.27 -26.55 -14.27
CA ILE A 123 -56.90 -26.86 -13.88
C ILE A 123 -55.90 -26.15 -14.84
N LEU A 124 -56.17 -26.19 -16.14
CA LEU A 124 -55.29 -25.61 -17.15
C LEU A 124 -55.26 -24.06 -17.05
N VAL A 125 -56.39 -23.43 -16.79
CA VAL A 125 -56.48 -21.96 -16.62
C VAL A 125 -55.84 -21.49 -15.32
N ASN A 126 -55.88 -22.23 -14.23
CA ASN A 126 -55.36 -21.83 -12.93
C ASN A 126 -53.91 -22.26 -12.73
N VAL A 127 -53.47 -23.42 -13.22
CA VAL A 127 -52.12 -23.96 -12.99
C VAL A 127 -51.13 -23.51 -14.05
N LEU A 128 -51.55 -23.37 -15.32
CA LEU A 128 -50.64 -22.98 -16.42
C LEU A 128 -49.96 -21.63 -16.21
N PRO A 129 -50.65 -20.54 -15.78
CA PRO A 129 -50.00 -19.26 -15.50
C PRO A 129 -48.95 -19.37 -14.39
N ILE A 130 -49.23 -20.18 -13.36
CA ILE A 130 -48.27 -20.38 -12.25
C ILE A 130 -47.01 -21.12 -12.74
N VAL A 131 -47.18 -22.16 -13.55
CA VAL A 131 -46.06 -22.92 -14.14
C VAL A 131 -45.21 -22.03 -15.08
N ILE A 132 -45.87 -21.20 -15.91
CA ILE A 132 -45.19 -20.26 -16.78
C ILE A 132 -44.43 -19.18 -15.97
N LEU A 133 -45.04 -18.68 -14.89
CA LEU A 133 -44.44 -17.70 -14.01
C LEU A 133 -43.23 -18.25 -13.26
N VAL A 134 -43.35 -19.45 -12.68
CA VAL A 134 -42.26 -20.14 -11.98
C VAL A 134 -41.14 -20.56 -12.97
N GLY A 135 -41.51 -21.14 -14.12
CA GLY A 135 -40.56 -21.50 -15.17
C GLY A 135 -39.83 -20.27 -15.76
N GLY A 136 -40.58 -19.20 -16.00
CA GLY A 136 -40.01 -17.90 -16.46
C GLY A 136 -39.10 -17.27 -15.42
N ALA A 137 -39.47 -17.28 -14.16
CA ALA A 137 -38.64 -16.82 -13.06
C ALA A 137 -37.36 -17.67 -12.93
N PHE A 138 -37.47 -18.99 -12.97
CA PHE A 138 -36.31 -19.88 -12.94
C PHE A 138 -35.37 -19.69 -14.13
N TRP A 139 -35.92 -19.54 -15.35
CA TRP A 139 -35.13 -19.22 -16.54
C TRP A 139 -34.45 -17.85 -16.44
N PHE A 140 -35.17 -16.84 -15.94
CA PHE A 140 -34.64 -15.49 -15.72
C PHE A 140 -33.51 -15.47 -14.69
N PHE A 141 -33.71 -16.13 -13.52
CA PHE A 141 -32.66 -16.25 -12.49
C PHE A 141 -31.44 -17.02 -13.01
N ASN A 142 -31.66 -18.12 -13.73
CA ASN A 142 -30.56 -18.88 -14.33
C ASN A 142 -29.78 -18.05 -15.39
N LYS A 143 -30.48 -17.26 -16.17
CA LYS A 143 -29.82 -16.40 -17.17
C LYS A 143 -29.09 -15.20 -16.51
N GLN A 144 -29.62 -14.68 -15.43
CA GLN A 144 -28.98 -13.62 -14.65
C GLN A 144 -27.77 -14.15 -13.87
N MET A 145 -27.87 -15.34 -13.30
CA MET A 145 -26.73 -16.04 -12.67
C MET A 145 -25.65 -16.42 -13.68
N ALA A 146 -25.99 -16.80 -14.91
CA ALA A 146 -25.03 -17.08 -15.97
C ALA A 146 -24.29 -15.80 -16.46
N GLY A 147 -24.92 -14.63 -16.37
CA GLY A 147 -24.31 -13.32 -16.70
C GLY A 147 -23.44 -12.75 -15.57
N ASN A 148 -23.61 -13.19 -14.35
CA ASN A 148 -22.91 -12.72 -13.13
C ASN A 148 -21.81 -13.68 -12.66
N ARG A 149 -21.28 -14.56 -13.51
CA ARG A 149 -20.11 -15.39 -13.19
C ARG A 149 -18.87 -14.58 -12.81
N SER A 150 -18.81 -13.28 -13.14
CA SER A 150 -17.74 -12.38 -12.70
C SER A 150 -17.79 -12.00 -11.22
N SER A 151 -18.94 -12.14 -10.54
CA SER A 151 -19.06 -11.82 -9.11
C SER A 151 -18.57 -12.94 -8.16
N PHE A 152 -18.31 -14.15 -8.67
CA PHE A 152 -17.72 -15.25 -7.92
C PHE A 152 -16.23 -15.49 -8.24
N ASP A 153 -15.60 -14.57 -8.97
CA ASP A 153 -14.20 -14.66 -9.37
C ASP A 153 -13.21 -14.13 -8.30
N PHE A 154 -13.66 -13.96 -7.05
CA PHE A 154 -12.81 -13.52 -5.93
C PHE A 154 -11.62 -14.45 -5.66
N GLY A 155 -11.69 -15.69 -6.07
CA GLY A 155 -10.64 -16.69 -5.87
C GLY A 155 -9.61 -16.77 -7.00
N LYS A 156 -9.77 -16.03 -8.11
CA LYS A 156 -8.77 -16.03 -9.18
C LYS A 156 -7.56 -15.20 -8.81
N SER A 157 -6.40 -15.72 -9.17
CA SER A 157 -5.12 -15.04 -9.00
C SER A 157 -5.12 -13.71 -9.76
N ARG A 158 -4.63 -12.65 -9.10
CA ARG A 158 -4.31 -11.36 -9.71
C ARG A 158 -2.90 -11.33 -10.30
N ALA A 159 -2.21 -12.46 -10.36
CA ALA A 159 -0.88 -12.54 -10.91
C ALA A 159 -0.85 -11.99 -12.33
N LYS A 160 -0.02 -10.98 -12.55
CA LYS A 160 0.18 -10.37 -13.86
C LYS A 160 1.23 -11.18 -14.61
N LEU A 161 0.86 -11.75 -15.74
CA LEU A 161 1.84 -12.28 -16.69
C LEU A 161 2.48 -11.08 -17.39
N SER A 162 3.76 -10.86 -17.16
CA SER A 162 4.52 -9.84 -17.89
C SER A 162 4.92 -10.42 -19.25
N ASN A 163 4.19 -10.00 -20.27
CA ASN A 163 4.48 -10.30 -21.68
C ASN A 163 5.07 -9.08 -22.38
N ASP A 164 5.73 -8.18 -21.65
CA ASP A 164 6.27 -6.95 -22.23
C ASP A 164 7.37 -7.31 -23.25
N ASP A 165 7.26 -6.73 -24.46
CA ASP A 165 8.25 -6.84 -25.53
C ASP A 165 9.62 -6.25 -25.13
N ASN A 166 9.71 -5.48 -24.05
CA ASN A 166 10.93 -4.99 -23.41
C ASN A 166 11.27 -5.86 -22.19
N GLN A 167 11.87 -7.02 -22.45
CA GLN A 167 12.37 -7.87 -21.36
C GLN A 167 13.59 -7.20 -20.69
N VAL A 168 13.47 -6.93 -19.38
CA VAL A 168 14.58 -6.48 -18.54
C VAL A 168 15.63 -7.59 -18.47
N THR A 169 16.89 -7.25 -18.70
CA THR A 169 18.03 -8.19 -18.68
C THR A 169 19.07 -7.77 -17.66
N PHE A 170 20.11 -8.56 -17.45
CA PHE A 170 21.23 -8.20 -16.57
C PHE A 170 21.99 -6.93 -17.00
N LYS A 171 21.81 -6.48 -18.24
CA LYS A 171 22.37 -5.20 -18.72
C LYS A 171 21.68 -3.98 -18.11
N ASP A 172 20.43 -4.16 -17.70
CA ASP A 172 19.60 -3.11 -17.10
C ASP A 172 19.74 -3.07 -15.58
N VAL A 173 20.35 -4.09 -14.98
CA VAL A 173 20.69 -4.17 -13.57
C VAL A 173 22.14 -3.76 -13.42
N ALA A 174 22.41 -2.64 -12.79
CA ALA A 174 23.77 -2.18 -12.46
C ALA A 174 24.19 -2.64 -11.07
N GLY A 175 25.47 -2.78 -10.82
CA GLY A 175 25.98 -3.36 -9.58
C GLY A 175 25.57 -4.82 -9.40
N LEU A 176 25.45 -5.28 -8.16
CA LEU A 176 24.96 -6.62 -7.77
C LEU A 176 25.70 -7.77 -8.49
N LYS A 177 27.04 -7.70 -8.53
CA LYS A 177 27.85 -8.68 -9.25
C LYS A 177 27.76 -10.07 -8.62
N GLU A 178 27.88 -10.12 -7.32
CA GLU A 178 27.80 -11.33 -6.51
C GLU A 178 26.39 -11.94 -6.56
N GLU A 179 25.37 -11.12 -6.41
CA GLU A 179 23.97 -11.54 -6.43
C GLU A 179 23.56 -12.07 -7.82
N LYS A 180 24.08 -11.45 -8.89
CA LYS A 180 23.86 -11.94 -10.26
C LYS A 180 24.50 -13.31 -10.49
N GLU A 181 25.69 -13.53 -9.93
CA GLU A 181 26.38 -14.83 -10.05
C GLU A 181 25.62 -15.92 -9.28
N GLU A 182 25.13 -15.59 -8.06
CA GLU A 182 24.30 -16.49 -7.26
C GLU A 182 23.01 -16.95 -7.97
N VAL A 183 22.39 -16.07 -8.76
CA VAL A 183 21.16 -16.42 -9.49
C VAL A 183 21.43 -16.96 -10.90
N ARG A 184 22.67 -16.98 -11.39
CA ARG A 184 23.02 -17.47 -12.74
C ARG A 184 22.67 -18.94 -12.92
N GLU A 185 22.88 -19.76 -11.90
CA GLU A 185 22.52 -21.18 -11.95
C GLU A 185 21.01 -21.40 -12.20
N LEU A 186 20.17 -20.48 -11.70
CA LEU A 186 18.72 -20.54 -11.90
C LEU A 186 18.37 -20.29 -13.37
N ILE A 187 19.06 -19.35 -14.01
CA ILE A 187 18.89 -19.04 -15.43
C ILE A 187 19.29 -20.24 -16.29
N ASP A 188 20.44 -20.85 -16.00
CA ASP A 188 20.91 -22.03 -16.70
C ASP A 188 19.95 -23.21 -16.57
N PHE A 189 19.37 -23.39 -15.37
CA PHE A 189 18.34 -24.41 -15.14
C PHE A 189 17.06 -24.11 -15.93
N LEU A 190 16.54 -22.89 -15.87
CA LEU A 190 15.32 -22.51 -16.60
C LEU A 190 15.49 -22.68 -18.10
N LYS A 191 16.70 -22.39 -18.65
CA LYS A 191 17.03 -22.62 -20.07
C LYS A 191 17.13 -24.10 -20.44
N ASN A 192 17.70 -24.92 -19.56
CA ASN A 192 18.01 -26.33 -19.86
C ASN A 192 17.75 -27.28 -18.67
N PRO A 193 16.52 -27.47 -18.20
CA PRO A 193 16.21 -28.31 -17.05
C PRO A 193 16.73 -29.77 -17.17
N LYS A 194 16.69 -30.30 -18.38
CA LYS A 194 17.11 -31.70 -18.67
C LYS A 194 18.60 -31.98 -18.40
N LYS A 195 19.47 -30.98 -18.51
CA LYS A 195 20.91 -31.13 -18.22
C LYS A 195 21.15 -31.41 -16.72
N PHE A 196 20.45 -30.71 -15.86
CA PHE A 196 20.57 -30.89 -14.42
C PHE A 196 19.94 -32.21 -13.95
N GLN A 197 18.81 -32.61 -14.56
CA GLN A 197 18.14 -33.89 -14.29
C GLN A 197 19.07 -35.08 -14.57
N LYS A 198 19.82 -35.05 -15.68
CA LYS A 198 20.74 -36.13 -16.08
C LYS A 198 21.88 -36.35 -15.05
N LEU A 199 22.32 -35.29 -14.37
CA LEU A 199 23.38 -35.33 -13.38
C LEU A 199 22.84 -35.55 -11.95
N GLY A 200 21.51 -35.63 -11.77
CA GLY A 200 20.89 -35.78 -10.46
C GLY A 200 20.98 -34.55 -9.57
N ALA A 201 21.34 -33.39 -10.14
CA ALA A 201 21.42 -32.14 -9.38
C ALA A 201 20.02 -31.66 -8.98
N ARG A 202 19.89 -31.24 -7.72
CA ARG A 202 18.68 -30.63 -7.17
C ARG A 202 18.86 -29.11 -7.19
N ILE A 203 18.02 -28.42 -7.95
CA ILE A 203 18.00 -26.96 -7.97
C ILE A 203 17.11 -26.45 -6.82
N PRO A 204 17.46 -25.31 -6.19
CA PRO A 204 16.61 -24.66 -5.21
C PRO A 204 15.23 -24.38 -5.83
N LYS A 205 14.16 -24.77 -5.13
CA LYS A 205 12.80 -24.48 -5.57
C LYS A 205 12.43 -23.01 -5.36
N GLY A 206 13.00 -22.41 -4.31
CA GLY A 206 12.75 -21.05 -3.93
C GLY A 206 14.00 -20.28 -3.55
N VAL A 207 14.05 -19.02 -3.95
CA VAL A 207 15.08 -18.06 -3.58
C VAL A 207 14.43 -16.90 -2.88
N LEU A 208 14.96 -16.52 -1.73
CA LEU A 208 14.53 -15.36 -0.97
C LEU A 208 15.52 -14.22 -1.16
N LEU A 209 15.07 -13.12 -1.77
CA LEU A 209 15.83 -11.87 -1.87
C LEU A 209 15.54 -11.01 -0.63
N MET A 210 16.56 -10.71 0.14
CA MET A 210 16.47 -9.92 1.38
C MET A 210 17.27 -8.64 1.23
N GLY A 211 16.88 -7.58 1.91
CA GLY A 211 17.66 -6.34 1.99
C GLY A 211 16.81 -5.08 2.07
N PRO A 212 17.44 -3.90 2.23
CA PRO A 212 16.75 -2.62 2.32
C PRO A 212 15.84 -2.33 1.11
N PRO A 213 14.83 -1.48 1.27
CA PRO A 213 13.99 -1.05 0.14
C PRO A 213 14.82 -0.30 -0.90
N GLY A 214 14.39 -0.33 -2.17
CA GLY A 214 15.06 0.39 -3.26
C GLY A 214 16.37 -0.22 -3.78
N THR A 215 16.83 -1.36 -3.26
CA THR A 215 18.09 -2.01 -3.68
C THR A 215 18.00 -2.81 -5.00
N GLY A 216 16.82 -2.88 -5.63
CA GLY A 216 16.65 -3.51 -6.94
C GLY A 216 16.23 -4.99 -6.90
N LYS A 217 15.73 -5.52 -5.77
CA LYS A 217 15.28 -6.93 -5.64
C LYS A 217 14.28 -7.34 -6.72
N THR A 218 13.24 -6.55 -6.92
CA THR A 218 12.22 -6.78 -7.96
C THR A 218 12.80 -6.70 -9.37
N LEU A 219 13.74 -5.76 -9.60
CA LEU A 219 14.42 -5.61 -10.88
C LEU A 219 15.31 -6.82 -11.20
N LEU A 220 16.05 -7.33 -10.20
CA LEU A 220 16.87 -8.53 -10.33
C LEU A 220 16.02 -9.76 -10.69
N ALA A 221 14.87 -9.95 -10.04
CA ALA A 221 13.97 -11.05 -10.36
C ALA A 221 13.41 -10.97 -11.80
N LYS A 222 13.04 -9.76 -12.26
CA LYS A 222 12.65 -9.53 -13.66
C LYS A 222 13.78 -9.85 -14.63
N ALA A 223 15.00 -9.44 -14.30
CA ALA A 223 16.18 -9.70 -15.13
C ALA A 223 16.51 -11.20 -15.23
N VAL A 224 16.32 -11.97 -14.16
CA VAL A 224 16.47 -13.44 -14.18
C VAL A 224 15.49 -14.07 -15.18
N ALA A 225 14.22 -13.66 -15.16
CA ALA A 225 13.22 -14.17 -16.10
C ALA A 225 13.52 -13.76 -17.54
N GLY A 226 13.92 -12.50 -17.78
CA GLY A 226 14.30 -11.99 -19.08
C GLY A 226 15.53 -12.69 -19.66
N GLU A 227 16.59 -12.88 -18.87
CA GLU A 227 17.78 -13.63 -19.29
C GLU A 227 17.46 -15.11 -19.56
N ALA A 228 16.55 -15.71 -18.80
CA ALA A 228 16.11 -17.09 -19.02
C ALA A 228 15.11 -17.20 -20.19
N ASN A 229 14.52 -16.10 -20.63
CA ASN A 229 13.45 -16.03 -21.62
C ASN A 229 12.25 -16.93 -21.27
N VAL A 230 11.77 -16.82 -20.02
CA VAL A 230 10.64 -17.58 -19.50
C VAL A 230 9.53 -16.65 -19.02
N PRO A 231 8.26 -17.13 -18.98
CA PRO A 231 7.15 -16.37 -18.44
C PRO A 231 7.42 -15.91 -16.99
N PHE A 232 7.09 -14.65 -16.69
CA PHE A 232 7.25 -14.03 -15.39
C PHE A 232 5.89 -13.73 -14.76
N TYR A 233 5.58 -14.40 -13.66
CA TYR A 233 4.37 -14.18 -12.88
C TYR A 233 4.68 -13.28 -11.70
N PHE A 234 4.15 -12.07 -11.70
CA PHE A 234 4.31 -11.10 -10.61
C PHE A 234 3.08 -11.04 -9.73
N ILE A 235 3.27 -11.11 -8.43
CA ILE A 235 2.23 -10.88 -7.43
C ILE A 235 2.84 -10.23 -6.18
N SER A 236 2.07 -9.36 -5.51
CA SER A 236 2.44 -8.87 -4.18
C SER A 236 1.90 -9.81 -3.10
N GLY A 237 2.65 -10.02 -2.03
CA GLY A 237 2.18 -10.75 -0.85
C GLY A 237 0.89 -10.17 -0.28
N SER A 238 0.71 -8.85 -0.39
CA SER A 238 -0.52 -8.15 0.03
C SER A 238 -1.75 -8.56 -0.79
N ASP A 239 -1.60 -9.00 -2.05
CA ASP A 239 -2.71 -9.46 -2.89
C ASP A 239 -3.34 -10.78 -2.41
N PHE A 240 -2.64 -11.50 -1.55
CA PHE A 240 -3.15 -12.71 -0.92
C PHE A 240 -3.93 -12.46 0.37
N VAL A 241 -3.80 -11.26 0.95
CA VAL A 241 -4.49 -10.90 2.20
C VAL A 241 -5.86 -10.32 1.87
N GLU A 242 -6.92 -11.01 2.31
CA GLU A 242 -8.31 -10.59 2.08
C GLU A 242 -9.11 -10.70 3.38
N LEU A 243 -10.30 -10.09 3.39
CA LEU A 243 -11.20 -10.11 4.55
C LEU A 243 -11.92 -11.46 4.71
N PHE A 244 -12.06 -12.22 3.62
CA PHE A 244 -12.79 -13.48 3.62
C PHE A 244 -11.86 -14.68 3.71
N VAL A 245 -12.08 -15.52 4.72
CA VAL A 245 -11.29 -16.72 4.96
C VAL A 245 -11.33 -17.66 3.75
N GLY A 246 -10.13 -18.09 3.31
CA GLY A 246 -9.96 -19.05 2.21
C GLY A 246 -9.79 -18.43 0.82
N VAL A 247 -10.04 -17.13 0.63
CA VAL A 247 -9.86 -16.46 -0.67
C VAL A 247 -8.38 -16.36 -1.02
N GLY A 248 -7.52 -15.97 -0.07
CA GLY A 248 -6.07 -15.93 -0.26
C GLY A 248 -5.50 -17.30 -0.62
N ALA A 249 -5.89 -18.35 0.09
CA ALA A 249 -5.50 -19.73 -0.21
C ALA A 249 -5.95 -20.17 -1.62
N SER A 250 -7.14 -19.76 -2.06
CA SER A 250 -7.63 -20.04 -3.41
C SER A 250 -6.79 -19.34 -4.49
N ARG A 251 -6.39 -18.08 -4.27
CA ARG A 251 -5.51 -17.34 -5.18
C ARG A 251 -4.12 -17.96 -5.28
N VAL A 252 -3.56 -18.38 -4.15
CA VAL A 252 -2.29 -19.13 -4.15
C VAL A 252 -2.42 -20.36 -5.04
N ARG A 253 -3.43 -21.19 -4.83
CA ARG A 253 -3.64 -22.42 -5.61
C ARG A 253 -3.82 -22.12 -7.11
N ASP A 254 -4.60 -21.11 -7.47
CA ASP A 254 -4.83 -20.73 -8.86
C ASP A 254 -3.54 -20.23 -9.52
N MET A 255 -2.75 -19.40 -8.86
CA MET A 255 -1.45 -18.94 -9.35
C MET A 255 -0.51 -20.12 -9.65
N PHE A 256 -0.39 -21.06 -8.72
CA PHE A 256 0.47 -22.22 -8.90
C PHE A 256 -0.04 -23.15 -10.01
N GLN A 257 -1.36 -23.30 -10.18
CA GLN A 257 -1.93 -24.03 -11.29
C GLN A 257 -1.64 -23.37 -12.65
N GLN A 258 -1.70 -22.03 -12.71
CA GLN A 258 -1.34 -21.30 -13.92
C GLN A 258 0.14 -21.47 -14.26
N ALA A 259 1.02 -21.37 -13.25
CA ALA A 259 2.46 -21.59 -13.44
C ALA A 259 2.77 -23.02 -13.93
N LYS A 260 2.13 -24.04 -13.36
CA LYS A 260 2.28 -25.44 -13.81
C LYS A 260 1.91 -25.66 -15.27
N ARG A 261 0.91 -24.92 -15.78
CA ARG A 261 0.50 -25.01 -17.19
C ARG A 261 1.48 -24.36 -18.15
N ASN A 262 2.27 -23.40 -17.65
CA ASN A 262 3.17 -22.59 -18.46
C ASN A 262 4.67 -22.78 -18.09
N ALA A 263 4.99 -23.93 -17.51
CA ALA A 263 6.38 -24.28 -17.20
C ALA A 263 7.20 -24.53 -18.49
N PRO A 264 8.48 -24.08 -18.57
CA PRO A 264 9.23 -23.44 -17.48
C PRO A 264 8.84 -21.98 -17.27
N CYS A 265 8.76 -21.54 -16.01
CA CYS A 265 8.38 -20.17 -15.64
C CYS A 265 8.99 -19.76 -14.31
N LEU A 266 8.95 -18.44 -14.03
CA LEU A 266 9.36 -17.84 -12.78
C LEU A 266 8.16 -17.18 -12.10
N ILE A 267 7.93 -17.51 -10.82
CA ILE A 267 6.96 -16.85 -9.96
C ILE A 267 7.72 -15.88 -9.06
N PHE A 268 7.33 -14.61 -9.06
CA PHE A 268 7.89 -13.63 -8.14
C PHE A 268 6.84 -13.13 -7.17
N ILE A 269 7.12 -13.24 -5.87
CA ILE A 269 6.27 -12.78 -4.78
C ILE A 269 6.98 -11.64 -4.09
N ASP A 270 6.52 -10.41 -4.32
CA ASP A 270 7.04 -9.24 -3.62
C ASP A 270 6.39 -9.09 -2.25
N GLU A 271 7.09 -8.47 -1.30
CA GLU A 271 6.60 -8.26 0.06
C GLU A 271 6.03 -9.54 0.72
N ILE A 272 6.78 -10.63 0.63
CA ILE A 272 6.33 -11.94 1.16
C ILE A 272 6.00 -11.89 2.66
N ASP A 273 6.57 -10.95 3.40
CA ASP A 273 6.29 -10.71 4.82
C ASP A 273 4.84 -10.29 5.10
N ALA A 274 4.09 -9.82 4.11
CA ALA A 274 2.66 -9.58 4.25
C ALA A 274 1.87 -10.86 4.58
N VAL A 275 2.30 -12.00 4.04
CA VAL A 275 1.67 -13.32 4.26
C VAL A 275 2.52 -14.22 5.16
N GLY A 276 3.84 -14.14 4.99
CA GLY A 276 4.82 -15.05 5.60
C GLY A 276 5.23 -14.71 7.03
N ARG A 277 4.52 -13.84 7.72
CA ARG A 277 4.87 -13.40 9.08
C ARG A 277 4.69 -14.51 10.11
N GLN A 278 5.58 -14.55 11.12
CA GLN A 278 5.51 -15.46 12.27
C GLN A 278 4.16 -15.37 13.00
N ARG A 279 3.69 -16.50 13.51
CA ARG A 279 2.46 -16.63 14.29
C ARG A 279 2.55 -15.82 15.57
N GLY A 280 1.64 -14.86 15.73
CA GLY A 280 1.52 -14.06 16.95
C GLY A 280 0.46 -14.66 17.88
N THR A 281 0.64 -14.51 19.20
CA THR A 281 -0.33 -14.87 20.23
C THR A 281 -1.51 -13.88 20.34
N GLY A 282 -1.82 -13.13 19.27
CA GLY A 282 -2.84 -12.08 19.28
C GLY A 282 -4.27 -12.63 19.14
N LEU A 283 -5.16 -12.20 20.04
CA LEU A 283 -6.60 -12.45 20.01
C LEU A 283 -7.28 -11.58 18.93
N GLY A 284 -7.33 -12.04 17.67
CA GLY A 284 -8.05 -11.32 16.61
C GLY A 284 -8.25 -12.13 15.34
N GLY A 285 -9.48 -12.17 14.82
CA GLY A 285 -9.92 -13.01 13.69
C GLY A 285 -9.28 -12.73 12.31
N GLY A 286 -8.36 -11.77 12.19
CA GLY A 286 -7.60 -11.53 10.96
C GLY A 286 -6.34 -12.40 10.83
N HIS A 287 -6.02 -13.20 11.84
CA HIS A 287 -4.85 -14.08 11.82
C HIS A 287 -5.11 -15.39 11.10
N ASP A 288 -6.33 -15.93 11.20
CA ASP A 288 -6.70 -17.25 10.64
C ASP A 288 -6.61 -17.29 9.11
N GLU A 289 -6.96 -16.21 8.44
CA GLU A 289 -6.89 -16.10 6.97
C GLU A 289 -5.44 -16.11 6.47
N ARG A 290 -4.56 -15.33 7.11
CA ARG A 290 -3.13 -15.29 6.75
C ARG A 290 -2.46 -16.64 6.99
N GLU A 291 -2.73 -17.29 8.12
CA GLU A 291 -2.18 -18.62 8.42
C GLU A 291 -2.65 -19.66 7.41
N GLN A 292 -3.92 -19.63 7.02
CA GLN A 292 -4.46 -20.52 6.00
C GLN A 292 -3.79 -20.28 4.65
N THR A 293 -3.56 -19.02 4.29
CA THR A 293 -2.90 -18.64 3.04
C THR A 293 -1.42 -19.04 3.06
N LEU A 294 -0.71 -18.80 4.17
CA LEU A 294 0.67 -19.26 4.36
C LEU A 294 0.76 -20.79 4.26
N ASN A 295 -0.10 -21.52 4.96
CA ASN A 295 -0.11 -22.98 4.92
C ASN A 295 -0.38 -23.50 3.51
N GLN A 296 -1.25 -22.84 2.73
CA GLN A 296 -1.48 -23.20 1.33
C GLN A 296 -0.24 -22.93 0.48
N LEU A 297 0.46 -21.79 0.69
CA LEU A 297 1.72 -21.48 0.00
C LEU A 297 2.77 -22.56 0.27
N LEU A 298 2.95 -22.93 1.55
CA LEU A 298 3.88 -23.99 1.94
C LEU A 298 3.50 -25.35 1.31
N THR A 299 2.22 -25.67 1.28
CA THR A 299 1.70 -26.91 0.66
C THR A 299 1.98 -26.95 -0.85
N GLU A 300 1.73 -25.84 -1.55
CA GLU A 300 2.01 -25.78 -2.99
C GLU A 300 3.53 -25.87 -3.26
N MET A 301 4.38 -25.22 -2.47
CA MET A 301 5.83 -25.32 -2.60
C MET A 301 6.34 -26.75 -2.33
N ASP A 302 5.81 -27.41 -1.31
CA ASP A 302 6.16 -28.81 -1.01
C ASP A 302 5.65 -29.77 -2.08
N GLY A 303 4.50 -29.46 -2.70
CA GLY A 303 3.84 -30.26 -3.74
C GLY A 303 4.51 -30.23 -5.10
N PHE A 304 5.55 -29.41 -5.30
CA PHE A 304 6.33 -29.44 -6.55
C PHE A 304 7.31 -30.62 -6.57
N GLY A 305 7.32 -31.33 -7.69
CA GLY A 305 8.41 -32.25 -8.00
C GLY A 305 9.74 -31.49 -8.18
N ALA A 306 10.84 -32.12 -7.88
CA ALA A 306 12.16 -31.50 -7.86
C ALA A 306 12.61 -30.88 -9.22
N ASN A 307 11.86 -31.05 -10.31
CA ASN A 307 12.27 -30.69 -11.67
C ASN A 307 11.12 -30.25 -12.58
N GLU A 308 10.07 -29.64 -12.05
CA GLU A 308 8.92 -29.18 -12.84
C GLU A 308 9.20 -27.91 -13.68
N GLY A 309 10.41 -27.35 -13.58
CA GLY A 309 10.79 -26.15 -14.34
C GLY A 309 10.20 -24.84 -13.79
N ILE A 310 9.71 -24.85 -12.55
CA ILE A 310 9.18 -23.66 -11.88
C ILE A 310 10.16 -23.24 -10.80
N ILE A 311 10.53 -21.96 -10.80
CA ILE A 311 11.32 -21.35 -9.74
C ILE A 311 10.48 -20.26 -9.08
N ILE A 312 10.52 -20.19 -7.76
CA ILE A 312 9.85 -19.16 -6.98
C ILE A 312 10.93 -18.23 -6.44
N ILE A 313 10.82 -16.95 -6.74
CA ILE A 313 11.64 -15.91 -6.10
C ILE A 313 10.70 -15.08 -5.21
N ALA A 314 11.04 -14.91 -3.95
CA ALA A 314 10.33 -13.99 -3.07
C ALA A 314 11.25 -12.84 -2.65
N ALA A 315 10.67 -11.68 -2.38
CA ALA A 315 11.41 -10.53 -1.85
C ALA A 315 10.81 -10.05 -0.53
N THR A 316 11.68 -9.62 0.38
CA THR A 316 11.28 -8.97 1.63
C THR A 316 12.30 -7.91 2.05
N ASN A 317 11.80 -6.86 2.68
CA ASN A 317 12.63 -5.88 3.38
C ASN A 317 12.81 -6.24 4.87
N ARG A 318 12.10 -7.27 5.34
CA ARG A 318 12.03 -7.64 6.76
C ARG A 318 12.18 -9.14 6.97
N PRO A 319 13.37 -9.69 6.80
CA PRO A 319 13.61 -11.12 6.99
C PRO A 319 13.35 -11.57 8.43
N ASP A 320 13.48 -10.66 9.40
CA ASP A 320 13.30 -10.88 10.84
C ASP A 320 11.87 -11.30 11.23
N VAL A 321 10.87 -10.91 10.46
CA VAL A 321 9.45 -11.21 10.76
C VAL A 321 8.95 -12.50 10.10
N LEU A 322 9.72 -13.12 9.21
CA LEU A 322 9.29 -14.29 8.46
C LEU A 322 9.16 -15.54 9.34
N ASP A 323 8.17 -16.35 9.03
CA ASP A 323 7.98 -17.66 9.67
C ASP A 323 9.15 -18.59 9.26
N PRO A 324 9.88 -19.17 10.23
CA PRO A 324 10.98 -20.10 9.96
C PRO A 324 10.59 -21.29 9.06
N ALA A 325 9.32 -21.63 8.99
CA ALA A 325 8.82 -22.68 8.11
C ALA A 325 9.05 -22.37 6.62
N LEU A 326 9.08 -21.09 6.23
CA LEU A 326 9.39 -20.66 4.86
C LEU A 326 10.85 -20.91 4.48
N LEU A 327 11.76 -20.88 5.46
CA LEU A 327 13.21 -20.99 5.26
C LEU A 327 13.72 -22.43 5.35
N ARG A 328 12.81 -23.41 5.46
CA ARG A 328 13.20 -24.83 5.51
C ARG A 328 13.62 -25.34 4.13
N PRO A 329 14.57 -26.31 4.07
CA PRO A 329 14.97 -26.94 2.81
C PRO A 329 13.78 -27.44 2.00
N GLY A 330 13.78 -27.19 0.69
CA GLY A 330 12.69 -27.52 -0.22
C GLY A 330 11.66 -26.41 -0.40
N ARG A 331 11.85 -25.24 0.24
CA ARG A 331 11.04 -24.03 0.14
C ARG A 331 11.94 -22.87 -0.31
N PHE A 332 12.14 -21.83 0.52
CA PHE A 332 13.16 -20.79 0.26
C PHE A 332 14.50 -21.22 0.87
N ASP A 333 15.09 -22.17 0.23
CA ASP A 333 16.33 -22.82 0.69
C ASP A 333 17.59 -22.04 0.28
N ARG A 334 17.49 -21.11 -0.68
CA ARG A 334 18.55 -20.15 -0.99
C ARG A 334 18.12 -18.74 -0.58
N GLN A 335 19.02 -18.07 0.13
CA GLN A 335 18.82 -16.68 0.57
C GLN A 335 19.90 -15.82 -0.07
N VAL A 336 19.51 -14.74 -0.71
CA VAL A 336 20.40 -13.77 -1.37
C VAL A 336 20.15 -12.41 -0.73
N THR A 337 21.17 -11.85 -0.09
CA THR A 337 21.08 -10.55 0.53
C THR A 337 21.51 -9.48 -0.46
N VAL A 338 20.59 -8.58 -0.79
CA VAL A 338 20.81 -7.44 -1.69
C VAL A 338 21.04 -6.20 -0.84
N ASN A 339 22.29 -5.88 -0.59
CA ASN A 339 22.70 -4.75 0.24
C ASN A 339 22.59 -3.40 -0.50
N LEU A 340 22.80 -2.30 0.24
CA LEU A 340 23.02 -0.99 -0.38
C LEU A 340 24.29 -1.03 -1.23
N PRO A 341 24.31 -0.34 -2.38
CA PRO A 341 25.47 -0.37 -3.28
C PRO A 341 26.67 0.38 -2.69
N ASP A 342 27.86 -0.17 -2.89
CA ASP A 342 29.13 0.52 -2.64
C ASP A 342 29.36 1.65 -3.66
N VAL A 343 30.47 2.39 -3.53
CA VAL A 343 30.79 3.52 -4.44
C VAL A 343 30.79 3.08 -5.92
N ARG A 344 31.32 1.89 -6.22
CA ARG A 344 31.35 1.38 -7.60
C ARG A 344 29.98 0.99 -8.09
N GLY A 345 29.20 0.34 -7.25
CA GLY A 345 27.81 -0.02 -7.54
C GLY A 345 26.97 1.23 -7.79
N ARG A 346 27.13 2.29 -6.99
CA ARG A 346 26.45 3.56 -7.19
C ARG A 346 26.85 4.23 -8.50
N GLU A 347 28.12 4.22 -8.86
CA GLU A 347 28.62 4.73 -10.14
C GLU A 347 27.99 3.99 -11.33
N GLU A 348 27.94 2.64 -11.28
CA GLU A 348 27.30 1.81 -12.30
C GLU A 348 25.78 2.08 -12.40
N ILE A 349 25.08 2.23 -11.27
CA ILE A 349 23.65 2.54 -11.20
C ILE A 349 23.37 3.93 -11.77
N LEU A 350 24.15 4.94 -11.37
CA LEU A 350 24.05 6.29 -11.94
C LEU A 350 24.27 6.26 -13.45
N GLY A 351 25.20 5.44 -13.95
CA GLY A 351 25.44 5.25 -15.38
C GLY A 351 24.25 4.70 -16.14
N VAL A 352 23.44 3.84 -15.53
CA VAL A 352 22.19 3.34 -16.14
C VAL A 352 21.14 4.45 -16.22
N HIS A 353 20.94 5.19 -15.11
CA HIS A 353 19.89 6.21 -15.02
C HIS A 353 20.27 7.54 -15.71
N ALA A 354 21.56 7.77 -15.99
CA ALA A 354 22.04 8.94 -16.74
C ALA A 354 21.93 8.81 -18.26
N LYS A 355 21.69 7.59 -18.81
CA LYS A 355 21.66 7.35 -20.27
C LYS A 355 20.75 8.30 -21.05
N ASN A 356 19.64 8.70 -20.46
CA ASN A 356 18.62 9.55 -21.10
C ASN A 356 18.62 10.97 -20.55
N LYS A 357 19.72 11.42 -19.91
CA LYS A 357 19.82 12.72 -19.29
C LYS A 357 21.05 13.44 -19.82
N ILE A 358 20.93 14.75 -19.98
CA ILE A 358 22.02 15.62 -20.43
C ILE A 358 22.66 16.21 -19.19
N LEU A 359 23.88 15.80 -18.89
CA LEU A 359 24.68 16.32 -17.78
C LEU A 359 25.63 17.38 -18.32
N ALA A 360 25.83 18.44 -17.57
CA ALA A 360 26.77 19.50 -17.91
C ALA A 360 28.23 19.01 -17.90
N ASP A 361 29.08 19.65 -18.67
CA ASP A 361 30.50 19.35 -18.72
C ASP A 361 31.15 19.48 -17.32
N GLY A 362 32.02 18.52 -16.97
CA GLY A 362 32.70 18.48 -15.67
C GLY A 362 32.01 17.65 -14.60
N ILE A 363 30.76 17.20 -14.81
CA ILE A 363 30.07 16.27 -13.89
C ILE A 363 30.52 14.86 -14.16
N THR A 364 31.15 14.23 -13.17
CA THR A 364 31.57 12.84 -13.24
C THR A 364 30.69 11.95 -12.34
N LEU A 365 30.17 10.85 -12.89
CA LEU A 365 29.36 9.90 -12.13
C LEU A 365 30.10 9.35 -10.90
N LYS A 366 31.42 9.23 -11.00
CA LYS A 366 32.28 8.83 -9.89
C LYS A 366 32.23 9.81 -8.71
N ASN A 367 32.22 11.13 -8.99
CA ASN A 367 32.09 12.13 -7.93
C ASN A 367 30.70 12.10 -7.31
N LEU A 368 29.64 11.92 -8.12
CA LEU A 368 28.28 11.76 -7.62
C LEU A 368 28.16 10.52 -6.72
N ALA A 369 28.72 9.40 -7.14
CA ALA A 369 28.72 8.17 -6.35
C ALA A 369 29.43 8.33 -4.99
N LYS A 370 30.52 9.09 -4.93
CA LYS A 370 31.20 9.41 -3.66
C LYS A 370 30.36 10.30 -2.74
N ARG A 371 29.60 11.23 -3.30
CA ARG A 371 28.76 12.20 -2.55
C ARG A 371 27.40 11.64 -2.12
N THR A 372 27.06 10.41 -2.50
CA THR A 372 25.78 9.74 -2.18
C THR A 372 25.96 8.45 -1.39
N PRO A 373 26.72 8.46 -0.27
CA PRO A 373 26.85 7.26 0.57
C PRO A 373 25.50 6.88 1.16
N GLY A 374 25.23 5.57 1.23
CA GLY A 374 23.98 5.05 1.78
C GLY A 374 22.76 5.17 0.88
N PHE A 375 22.87 5.72 -0.34
CA PHE A 375 21.77 5.76 -1.29
C PHE A 375 21.51 4.38 -1.89
N SER A 376 20.24 4.02 -1.94
CA SER A 376 19.77 2.87 -2.71
C SER A 376 19.72 3.16 -4.21
N GLY A 377 19.52 2.14 -5.03
CA GLY A 377 19.32 2.32 -6.47
C GLY A 377 18.14 3.24 -6.80
N ALA A 378 17.05 3.13 -6.04
CA ALA A 378 15.88 3.98 -6.20
C ALA A 378 16.14 5.45 -5.81
N ASP A 379 16.95 5.68 -4.77
CA ASP A 379 17.34 7.04 -4.37
C ASP A 379 18.21 7.71 -5.45
N LEU A 380 19.12 6.95 -6.08
CA LEU A 380 19.98 7.45 -7.17
C LEU A 380 19.16 7.74 -8.45
N GLU A 381 18.17 6.92 -8.75
CA GLU A 381 17.21 7.19 -9.85
C GLU A 381 16.45 8.48 -9.57
N ASN A 382 15.89 8.60 -8.36
CA ASN A 382 15.14 9.77 -7.94
C ASN A 382 16.00 11.05 -7.92
N LEU A 383 17.25 10.95 -7.45
CA LEU A 383 18.21 12.05 -7.48
C LEU A 383 18.37 12.63 -8.88
N LEU A 384 18.68 11.79 -9.86
CA LEU A 384 18.87 12.25 -11.23
C LEU A 384 17.58 12.74 -11.88
N ASN A 385 16.43 12.18 -11.48
CA ASN A 385 15.13 12.64 -11.95
C ASN A 385 14.77 14.02 -11.36
N GLU A 386 14.95 14.21 -10.04
CA GLU A 386 14.74 15.51 -9.40
C GLU A 386 15.68 16.58 -9.94
N ALA A 387 16.97 16.24 -10.19
CA ALA A 387 17.92 17.15 -10.80
C ALA A 387 17.46 17.59 -12.20
N ALA A 388 16.97 16.66 -13.03
CA ALA A 388 16.41 16.98 -14.33
C ALA A 388 15.17 17.90 -14.25
N LEU A 389 14.26 17.61 -13.29
CA LEU A 389 13.08 18.45 -13.06
C LEU A 389 13.46 19.87 -12.61
N LEU A 390 14.52 19.98 -11.81
CA LEU A 390 15.05 21.27 -11.38
C LEU A 390 15.66 22.05 -12.55
N ALA A 391 16.45 21.40 -13.41
CA ALA A 391 17.03 22.00 -14.60
C ALA A 391 15.93 22.60 -15.51
N VAL A 392 14.89 21.78 -15.81
CA VAL A 392 13.73 22.25 -16.60
C VAL A 392 13.01 23.43 -15.94
N ARG A 393 12.83 23.40 -14.61
CA ARG A 393 12.17 24.48 -13.86
C ARG A 393 12.97 25.79 -13.89
N ARG A 394 14.29 25.70 -14.06
CA ARG A 394 15.22 26.82 -14.17
C ARG A 394 15.54 27.21 -15.62
N ASP A 395 14.77 26.67 -16.57
CA ASP A 395 14.94 26.89 -18.01
C ASP A 395 16.38 26.60 -18.51
N LYS A 396 17.03 25.54 -17.95
CA LYS A 396 18.34 25.05 -18.36
C LYS A 396 18.22 23.88 -19.32
N ASP A 397 19.10 23.77 -20.30
CA ASP A 397 19.15 22.69 -21.29
C ASP A 397 19.92 21.45 -20.80
N GLU A 398 20.69 21.60 -19.73
CA GLU A 398 21.53 20.56 -19.13
C GLU A 398 21.44 20.57 -17.60
N ILE A 399 21.76 19.43 -16.99
CA ILE A 399 21.74 19.27 -15.54
C ILE A 399 23.10 19.69 -15.00
N GLY A 400 23.15 20.80 -14.30
CA GLY A 400 24.36 21.31 -13.64
C GLY A 400 24.56 20.73 -12.23
N MET A 401 25.72 21.05 -11.63
CA MET A 401 26.05 20.59 -10.29
C MET A 401 25.12 21.18 -9.24
N SER A 402 24.66 22.43 -9.42
CA SER A 402 23.71 23.06 -8.49
C SER A 402 22.35 22.38 -8.46
N GLU A 403 21.88 21.84 -9.60
CA GLU A 403 20.64 21.05 -9.67
C GLU A 403 20.80 19.71 -8.95
N ILE A 404 21.96 19.07 -9.08
CA ILE A 404 22.28 17.81 -8.42
C ILE A 404 22.37 17.99 -6.90
N ASP A 405 23.01 19.05 -6.43
CA ASP A 405 23.15 19.36 -5.02
C ASP A 405 21.78 19.65 -4.37
N GLU A 406 20.94 20.45 -5.04
CA GLU A 406 19.57 20.70 -4.57
C GLU A 406 18.72 19.42 -4.61
N ALA A 407 18.87 18.57 -5.63
CA ALA A 407 18.18 17.30 -5.72
C ALA A 407 18.63 16.32 -4.63
N THR A 408 19.94 16.29 -4.31
CA THR A 408 20.49 15.49 -3.19
C THR A 408 19.85 15.91 -1.88
N ASP A 409 19.80 17.21 -1.62
CA ASP A 409 19.16 17.76 -0.43
C ASP A 409 17.67 17.39 -0.35
N ARG A 410 16.96 17.44 -1.47
CA ARG A 410 15.53 17.08 -1.52
C ARG A 410 15.29 15.61 -1.24
N VAL A 411 16.14 14.74 -1.75
CA VAL A 411 16.02 13.29 -1.51
C VAL A 411 16.31 12.97 -0.04
N LEU A 412 17.32 13.61 0.56
CA LEU A 412 17.72 13.37 1.94
C LEU A 412 16.77 14.00 2.97
N MET A 413 16.43 15.27 2.78
CA MET A 413 15.80 16.12 3.80
C MET A 413 14.45 16.70 3.37
N GLY A 414 14.08 16.55 2.10
CA GLY A 414 12.86 17.14 1.55
C GLY A 414 13.08 18.58 1.02
N PRO A 415 12.01 19.23 0.53
CA PRO A 415 12.09 20.54 -0.08
C PRO A 415 12.46 21.64 0.94
N ALA A 416 13.18 22.66 0.47
CA ALA A 416 13.51 23.84 1.26
C ALA A 416 12.25 24.62 1.66
N LYS A 417 12.16 25.06 2.92
CA LYS A 417 11.05 25.88 3.45
C LYS A 417 11.35 27.36 3.32
N VAL A 418 11.42 27.89 2.11
CA VAL A 418 11.78 29.28 1.82
C VAL A 418 10.78 30.30 2.41
N SER A 419 9.55 29.91 2.68
CA SER A 419 8.53 30.79 3.26
C SER A 419 8.61 30.93 4.79
N HIS A 420 9.37 30.07 5.47
CA HIS A 420 9.49 30.12 6.92
C HIS A 420 10.53 31.19 7.33
N LYS A 421 10.05 32.27 7.95
CA LYS A 421 10.94 33.31 8.46
C LYS A 421 11.33 32.97 9.91
N TYR A 422 12.59 32.66 10.12
CA TYR A 422 13.17 32.61 11.46
C TYR A 422 13.36 34.03 12.02
N SER A 423 13.29 34.17 13.35
CA SER A 423 13.79 35.38 13.99
C SER A 423 15.33 35.50 13.78
N GLU A 424 15.86 36.69 13.82
CA GLU A 424 17.32 36.91 13.72
C GLU A 424 18.09 36.12 14.80
N ASN A 425 17.50 35.99 15.99
CA ASN A 425 18.08 35.22 17.08
C ASN A 425 18.09 33.71 16.77
N ASP A 426 16.97 33.15 16.25
CA ASP A 426 16.90 31.74 15.88
C ASP A 426 17.88 31.42 14.74
N ARG A 427 17.95 32.30 13.74
CA ARG A 427 18.87 32.18 12.61
C ARG A 427 20.32 32.16 13.06
N ARG A 428 20.69 33.06 13.98
CA ARG A 428 22.02 33.10 14.58
C ARG A 428 22.33 31.84 15.38
N LEU A 429 21.35 31.34 16.15
CA LEU A 429 21.48 30.13 16.93
C LEU A 429 21.72 28.91 16.05
N VAL A 430 20.92 28.74 14.99
CA VAL A 430 21.11 27.65 14.01
C VAL A 430 22.48 27.77 13.33
N ALA A 431 22.91 28.96 12.96
CA ALA A 431 24.22 29.14 12.30
C ALA A 431 25.39 28.69 13.19
N TYR A 432 25.37 29.02 14.47
CA TYR A 432 26.40 28.57 15.41
C TYR A 432 26.28 27.07 15.73
N HIS A 433 25.07 26.52 15.76
CA HIS A 433 24.83 25.08 15.91
C HIS A 433 25.48 24.30 14.76
N GLU A 434 25.14 24.63 13.52
CA GLU A 434 25.68 23.96 12.33
C GLU A 434 27.19 24.20 12.17
N ALA A 435 27.67 25.40 12.48
CA ALA A 435 29.10 25.67 12.52
C ALA A 435 29.83 24.83 13.57
N GLY A 436 29.17 24.51 14.69
CA GLY A 436 29.72 23.62 15.72
C GLY A 436 30.00 22.22 15.21
N HIS A 437 29.04 21.63 14.49
CA HIS A 437 29.24 20.36 13.81
C HIS A 437 30.39 20.41 12.80
N ALA A 438 30.41 21.47 11.99
CA ALA A 438 31.45 21.66 10.97
C ALA A 438 32.85 21.77 11.59
N VAL A 439 33.03 22.59 12.63
CA VAL A 439 34.34 22.77 13.31
C VAL A 439 34.83 21.45 13.87
N ILE A 440 33.98 20.66 14.51
CA ILE A 440 34.38 19.34 15.04
C ILE A 440 34.77 18.41 13.89
N GLY A 441 33.94 18.32 12.84
CA GLY A 441 34.24 17.50 11.66
C GLY A 441 35.58 17.85 11.01
N LEU A 442 35.92 19.14 10.91
CA LEU A 442 37.20 19.61 10.35
C LEU A 442 38.42 19.31 11.25
N LYS A 443 38.22 19.07 12.54
CA LYS A 443 39.32 18.86 13.52
C LYS A 443 39.50 17.41 13.95
N LEU A 444 38.58 16.54 13.66
CA LEU A 444 38.69 15.10 13.90
C LEU A 444 39.30 14.42 12.67
N SER A 445 40.22 13.48 12.91
CA SER A 445 41.10 12.93 11.86
C SER A 445 40.52 11.72 11.12
N SER A 446 39.62 10.98 11.74
CA SER A 446 39.05 9.74 11.19
C SER A 446 37.57 9.85 10.83
N ALA A 447 37.00 11.01 11.16
CA ALA A 447 35.59 11.30 10.92
C ALA A 447 35.30 11.58 9.45
N SER A 448 34.10 11.98 9.20
CA SER A 448 33.60 12.28 7.87
C SER A 448 34.08 13.66 7.39
N ASP A 449 34.33 13.79 6.10
CA ASP A 449 34.55 15.08 5.44
C ASP A 449 33.28 15.92 5.44
N VAL A 450 33.41 17.20 5.84
CA VAL A 450 32.31 18.18 5.76
C VAL A 450 32.12 18.57 4.30
N GLN A 451 31.04 18.10 3.69
CA GLN A 451 30.73 18.37 2.29
C GLN A 451 29.87 19.63 2.08
N LYS A 452 28.99 19.91 3.03
CA LYS A 452 28.06 21.03 2.95
C LYS A 452 27.53 21.38 4.33
N VAL A 453 27.39 22.68 4.59
CA VAL A 453 26.72 23.21 5.78
C VAL A 453 25.67 24.21 5.35
N THR A 454 24.47 24.11 5.87
CA THR A 454 23.37 25.02 5.51
C THR A 454 22.47 25.32 6.68
N ILE A 455 22.00 26.57 6.74
CA ILE A 455 20.99 27.04 7.69
C ILE A 455 19.60 27.20 7.05
N ILE A 456 19.46 26.75 5.81
CA ILE A 456 18.15 26.73 5.12
C ILE A 456 17.32 25.58 5.68
N PRO A 457 16.14 25.88 6.25
CA PRO A 457 15.31 24.83 6.87
C PRO A 457 14.72 23.87 5.82
N ARG A 458 14.82 22.57 6.11
CA ARG A 458 14.26 21.50 5.29
C ARG A 458 13.53 20.48 6.17
N GLY A 459 12.38 20.02 5.73
CA GLY A 459 11.61 19.02 6.50
C GLY A 459 11.34 19.46 7.93
N ALA A 460 11.90 18.76 8.91
CA ALA A 460 11.84 19.10 10.34
C ALA A 460 13.11 19.78 10.87
N ALA A 461 14.18 19.84 10.05
CA ALA A 461 15.47 20.40 10.45
C ALA A 461 15.53 21.92 10.22
N GLY A 462 16.13 22.64 11.17
CA GLY A 462 16.38 24.07 11.07
C GLY A 462 17.55 24.43 10.17
N GLY A 463 18.55 23.59 10.12
CA GLY A 463 19.71 23.56 9.24
C GLY A 463 20.21 22.13 9.15
N TYR A 464 21.27 21.87 8.44
CA TYR A 464 21.93 20.57 8.48
C TYR A 464 23.39 20.65 7.98
N ASN A 465 24.16 19.69 8.44
CA ASN A 465 25.55 19.47 8.04
C ASN A 465 25.65 18.14 7.29
N MET A 466 26.13 18.16 6.05
CA MET A 466 26.36 16.97 5.25
C MET A 466 27.78 16.50 5.46
N MET A 467 27.93 15.44 6.25
CA MET A 467 29.19 14.75 6.46
C MET A 467 29.23 13.46 5.66
N VAL A 468 30.30 13.24 4.93
CA VAL A 468 30.51 12.04 4.12
C VAL A 468 31.79 11.35 4.60
N PRO A 469 31.75 10.03 4.90
CA PRO A 469 32.96 9.30 5.23
C PRO A 469 34.01 9.44 4.12
N SER A 470 35.24 9.75 4.49
CA SER A 470 36.36 9.85 3.53
C SER A 470 36.61 8.52 2.80
N GLU A 471 36.37 7.40 3.48
CA GLU A 471 36.46 6.04 2.95
C GLU A 471 35.28 5.19 3.47
N GLU A 472 34.71 4.36 2.60
CA GLU A 472 33.70 3.37 3.02
C GLU A 472 34.41 2.20 3.74
N LYS A 473 34.34 2.20 5.07
CA LYS A 473 34.92 1.17 5.91
C LYS A 473 33.93 0.03 6.13
N MET A 474 34.42 -1.21 6.04
CA MET A 474 33.61 -2.38 6.35
C MET A 474 33.30 -2.50 7.86
N CYS A 475 34.20 -2.05 8.71
CA CYS A 475 34.06 -2.06 10.17
C CYS A 475 34.47 -0.70 10.74
N SER A 476 33.69 -0.18 11.65
CA SER A 476 34.01 1.03 12.43
C SER A 476 34.83 0.64 13.65
N THR A 477 35.89 1.39 13.95
CA THR A 477 36.68 1.23 15.17
C THR A 477 36.00 1.93 16.35
N LYS A 478 36.43 1.61 17.58
CA LYS A 478 35.99 2.33 18.78
C LYS A 478 36.22 3.83 18.65
N THR A 479 37.37 4.23 18.07
CA THR A 479 37.71 5.64 17.84
C THR A 479 36.75 6.31 16.85
N ASP A 480 36.43 5.65 15.73
CA ASP A 480 35.47 6.18 14.74
C ASP A 480 34.10 6.48 15.38
N LEU A 481 33.59 5.55 16.21
CA LEU A 481 32.30 5.73 16.89
C LEU A 481 32.34 6.84 17.95
N LEU A 482 33.44 6.97 18.71
CA LEU A 482 33.61 8.09 19.65
C LEU A 482 33.72 9.43 18.95
N GLU A 483 34.41 9.51 17.82
CA GLU A 483 34.48 10.73 17.00
C GLU A 483 33.12 11.08 16.39
N GLU A 484 32.34 10.08 15.94
CA GLU A 484 30.98 10.27 15.46
C GLU A 484 30.07 10.86 16.55
N ILE A 485 30.11 10.29 17.78
CA ILE A 485 29.37 10.86 18.93
C ILE A 485 29.85 12.30 19.20
N THR A 486 31.15 12.55 19.17
CA THR A 486 31.71 13.88 19.42
C THR A 486 31.22 14.88 18.37
N GLY A 487 31.17 14.48 17.08
CA GLY A 487 30.60 15.26 15.99
C GLY A 487 29.13 15.61 16.20
N LEU A 488 28.30 14.62 16.61
CA LEU A 488 26.88 14.83 16.91
C LEU A 488 26.66 15.80 18.09
N LEU A 489 27.56 15.86 19.05
CA LEU A 489 27.49 16.80 20.19
C LEU A 489 27.97 18.22 19.84
N GLY A 490 28.52 18.43 18.64
CA GLY A 490 29.12 19.70 18.19
C GLY A 490 28.19 20.88 18.23
N GLY A 491 26.99 20.74 17.68
CA GLY A 491 26.00 21.81 17.65
C GLY A 491 25.61 22.29 19.04
N ARG A 492 25.26 21.35 19.91
CA ARG A 492 24.95 21.62 21.32
C ARG A 492 26.10 22.33 22.04
N THR A 493 27.31 21.83 21.86
CA THR A 493 28.50 22.40 22.51
C THR A 493 28.80 23.82 22.02
N ALA A 494 28.56 24.11 20.76
CA ALA A 494 28.71 25.46 20.20
C ALA A 494 27.69 26.45 20.81
N GLU A 495 26.45 26.02 21.01
CA GLU A 495 25.42 26.81 21.73
C GLU A 495 25.88 27.14 23.16
N GLU A 496 26.31 26.16 23.92
CA GLU A 496 26.77 26.32 25.31
C GLU A 496 27.97 27.27 25.42
N VAL A 497 28.97 27.10 24.56
CA VAL A 497 30.20 27.91 24.61
C VAL A 497 29.99 29.35 24.13
N THR A 498 29.02 29.58 23.21
CA THR A 498 28.79 30.88 22.59
C THR A 498 27.74 31.69 23.33
N PHE A 499 26.61 31.07 23.67
CA PHE A 499 25.45 31.77 24.23
C PHE A 499 25.25 31.49 25.73
N GLY A 500 25.88 30.44 26.27
CA GLY A 500 25.66 30.01 27.66
C GLY A 500 24.28 29.38 27.90
N GLU A 501 23.51 29.18 26.85
CA GLU A 501 22.16 28.59 26.86
C GLU A 501 22.12 27.34 25.99
N ILE A 502 21.03 26.60 26.12
CA ILE A 502 20.82 25.31 25.50
C ILE A 502 19.43 25.25 24.90
N THR A 503 19.32 24.70 23.71
CA THR A 503 18.03 24.64 22.99
C THR A 503 17.57 23.21 22.75
N THR A 504 16.33 23.09 22.30
CA THR A 504 15.75 21.80 21.87
C THR A 504 16.22 21.36 20.48
N GLY A 505 17.00 22.18 19.77
CA GLY A 505 17.47 21.90 18.40
C GLY A 505 18.30 20.62 18.29
N ALA A 506 19.12 20.32 19.33
CA ALA A 506 19.97 19.15 19.37
C ALA A 506 19.26 17.82 19.67
N HIS A 507 17.90 17.74 19.66
CA HIS A 507 17.17 16.52 20.05
C HIS A 507 17.57 15.30 19.20
N ASN A 508 17.61 15.45 17.90
CA ASN A 508 17.96 14.36 16.97
C ASN A 508 19.43 13.91 17.12
N ASP A 509 20.33 14.82 17.44
CA ASP A 509 21.75 14.52 17.64
C ASP A 509 21.93 13.71 18.91
N PHE A 510 21.23 14.06 19.99
CA PHE A 510 21.23 13.26 21.22
C PHE A 510 20.62 11.88 21.01
N GLU A 511 19.54 11.76 20.23
CA GLU A 511 18.97 10.45 19.92
C GLU A 511 19.98 9.54 19.23
N LYS A 512 20.66 10.06 18.19
CA LYS A 512 21.71 9.34 17.45
C LYS A 512 22.91 9.01 18.34
N ALA A 513 23.44 10.00 19.06
CA ALA A 513 24.58 9.81 19.95
C ALA A 513 24.32 8.75 21.03
N THR A 514 23.12 8.80 21.64
CA THR A 514 22.71 7.82 22.66
C THR A 514 22.58 6.42 22.06
N LYS A 515 22.03 6.31 20.84
CA LYS A 515 21.90 5.03 20.12
C LYS A 515 23.27 4.41 19.83
N ILE A 516 24.24 5.20 19.36
CA ILE A 516 25.60 4.74 19.10
C ILE A 516 26.28 4.31 20.40
N ALA A 517 26.22 5.13 21.45
CA ALA A 517 26.79 4.81 22.75
C ALA A 517 26.18 3.51 23.33
N ARG A 518 24.86 3.31 23.20
CA ARG A 518 24.20 2.08 23.61
C ARG A 518 24.72 0.87 22.84
N ALA A 519 24.82 0.95 21.52
CA ALA A 519 25.34 -0.13 20.68
C ALA A 519 26.80 -0.47 21.03
N MET A 520 27.63 0.55 21.30
CA MET A 520 29.00 0.33 21.76
C MET A 520 29.08 -0.51 23.05
N VAL A 521 28.18 -0.24 24.00
CA VAL A 521 28.17 -0.93 25.31
C VAL A 521 27.48 -2.29 25.19
N THR A 522 26.31 -2.37 24.54
CA THR A 522 25.46 -3.57 24.62
C THR A 522 25.67 -4.56 23.48
N GLU A 523 26.10 -4.09 22.29
CA GLU A 523 26.21 -4.94 21.09
C GLU A 523 27.67 -5.24 20.73
N TYR A 524 28.54 -4.22 20.77
CA TYR A 524 29.90 -4.34 20.24
C TYR A 524 30.96 -4.66 21.32
N GLY A 525 30.59 -4.62 22.60
CA GLY A 525 31.52 -4.86 23.69
C GLY A 525 32.71 -3.88 23.72
N MET A 526 32.46 -2.60 23.35
CA MET A 526 33.46 -1.54 23.24
C MET A 526 33.51 -0.63 24.48
N SER A 527 33.03 -1.10 25.62
CA SER A 527 33.03 -0.38 26.91
C SER A 527 33.99 -1.02 27.93
N ASP A 528 34.08 -0.40 29.10
CA ASP A 528 34.88 -0.95 30.22
C ASP A 528 34.21 -2.17 30.88
N LEU A 529 32.96 -2.50 30.52
CA LEU A 529 32.29 -3.75 30.93
C LEU A 529 32.85 -5.00 30.27
N GLY A 530 33.80 -4.84 29.34
CA GLY A 530 34.47 -5.92 28.63
C GLY A 530 33.78 -6.35 27.33
N PRO A 531 34.35 -7.38 26.65
CA PRO A 531 33.87 -7.84 25.35
C PRO A 531 32.65 -8.77 25.50
N LEU A 532 31.56 -8.22 26.04
CA LEU A 532 30.30 -8.93 26.26
C LEU A 532 29.20 -8.32 25.40
N GLN A 533 28.32 -9.17 24.86
CA GLN A 533 27.12 -8.76 24.17
C GLN A 533 25.92 -8.96 25.11
N PHE A 534 25.32 -7.86 25.56
CA PHE A 534 24.14 -7.84 26.43
C PHE A 534 22.84 -7.86 25.67
N GLU A 535 22.80 -7.23 24.49
CA GLU A 535 21.63 -7.14 23.62
C GLU A 535 22.00 -7.62 22.23
N GLN A 536 21.11 -8.37 21.60
CA GLN A 536 21.21 -8.68 20.17
C GLN A 536 20.38 -7.64 19.40
N GLN A 537 20.85 -7.23 18.23
CA GLN A 537 20.05 -6.41 17.32
C GLN A 537 18.71 -7.11 17.11
N SER A 538 17.69 -6.65 17.80
CA SER A 538 16.34 -7.05 17.48
C SER A 538 15.89 -6.19 16.32
N GLY A 539 15.70 -6.82 15.17
CA GLY A 539 14.98 -6.22 14.07
C GLY A 539 13.69 -5.58 14.61
N SER A 540 13.29 -4.46 14.03
CA SER A 540 12.21 -3.54 14.41
C SER A 540 11.21 -4.03 15.46
N VAL A 541 11.07 -3.23 16.52
CA VAL A 541 10.16 -3.39 17.67
C VAL A 541 8.76 -3.82 17.22
N PHE A 542 8.35 -5.02 17.64
CA PHE A 542 7.03 -5.55 17.40
C PHE A 542 6.18 -5.37 18.65
N LEU A 543 5.20 -4.45 18.60
CA LEU A 543 4.33 -4.03 19.72
C LEU A 543 3.65 -5.17 20.54
N GLY A 544 3.69 -6.42 20.09
CA GLY A 544 3.12 -7.55 20.82
C GLY A 544 4.14 -8.50 21.44
N ARG A 545 5.41 -8.47 21.02
CA ARG A 545 6.43 -9.41 21.47
C ARG A 545 7.43 -8.79 22.45
N ASP A 546 7.64 -7.49 22.34
CA ASP A 546 8.64 -6.76 23.12
C ASP A 546 8.16 -6.34 24.51
N TYR A 547 6.85 -6.40 24.78
CA TYR A 547 6.31 -6.14 26.12
C TYR A 547 6.74 -7.17 27.19
N ASN A 548 7.27 -8.33 26.76
CA ASN A 548 7.68 -9.43 27.63
C ASN A 548 9.06 -10.00 27.30
N LYS A 549 9.97 -9.24 26.63
CA LYS A 549 11.36 -9.70 26.58
C LYS A 549 11.93 -9.57 27.99
N PRO A 550 12.23 -10.68 28.68
CA PRO A 550 12.96 -10.59 29.92
C PRO A 550 14.32 -9.94 29.59
N GLN A 551 14.69 -8.91 30.31
CA GLN A 551 16.05 -8.42 30.29
C GLN A 551 16.95 -9.62 30.59
N HIS A 552 17.90 -9.93 29.70
CA HIS A 552 18.80 -11.06 29.85
C HIS A 552 19.92 -10.77 30.87
N PHE A 553 19.88 -9.64 31.57
CA PHE A 553 20.87 -9.19 32.54
C PHE A 553 20.17 -8.65 33.81
N SER A 554 20.88 -8.63 34.92
CA SER A 554 20.40 -8.16 36.22
C SER A 554 20.19 -6.63 36.23
N ASN A 555 19.44 -6.12 37.21
CA ASN A 555 19.29 -4.68 37.41
C ASN A 555 20.63 -3.99 37.71
N GLU A 556 21.59 -4.70 38.29
CA GLU A 556 22.95 -4.19 38.53
C GLU A 556 23.66 -3.94 37.21
N VAL A 557 23.68 -4.93 36.32
CA VAL A 557 24.25 -4.79 34.97
C VAL A 557 23.55 -3.71 34.16
N ALA A 558 22.21 -3.57 34.28
CA ALA A 558 21.47 -2.47 33.65
C ALA A 558 21.98 -1.09 34.12
N ASN A 559 22.23 -0.95 35.42
CA ASN A 559 22.79 0.29 35.98
C ASN A 559 24.23 0.53 35.48
N GLU A 560 25.06 -0.53 35.38
CA GLU A 560 26.41 -0.41 34.83
C GLU A 560 26.38 0.02 33.34
N ILE A 561 25.49 -0.53 32.54
CA ILE A 561 25.27 -0.11 31.13
C ILE A 561 24.93 1.39 31.08
N ASP A 562 23.96 1.85 31.90
CA ASP A 562 23.59 3.25 31.95
C ASP A 562 24.74 4.16 32.39
N MET A 563 25.57 3.72 33.34
CA MET A 563 26.74 4.46 33.78
C MET A 563 27.81 4.55 32.69
N GLU A 564 28.10 3.47 31.99
CA GLU A 564 29.06 3.47 30.87
C GLU A 564 28.55 4.34 29.68
N MET A 565 27.28 4.26 29.34
CA MET A 565 26.71 5.14 28.31
C MET A 565 26.87 6.63 28.69
N ARG A 566 26.52 7.00 29.93
CA ARG A 566 26.71 8.38 30.43
C ARG A 566 28.17 8.81 30.40
N LYS A 567 29.10 7.91 30.77
CA LYS A 567 30.52 8.16 30.72
C LYS A 567 30.99 8.46 29.29
N ILE A 568 30.64 7.60 28.32
CA ILE A 568 30.96 7.79 26.90
C ILE A 568 30.47 9.14 26.41
N ILE A 569 29.17 9.45 26.62
CA ILE A 569 28.58 10.71 26.18
C ILE A 569 29.28 11.91 26.83
N ASN A 570 29.53 11.86 28.15
CA ASN A 570 30.20 12.95 28.87
C ASN A 570 31.65 13.17 28.42
N ASP A 571 32.38 12.10 28.15
CA ASP A 571 33.78 12.21 27.71
C ASP A 571 33.82 12.77 26.27
N CYS A 572 32.94 12.34 25.36
CA CYS A 572 32.79 12.94 24.04
C CYS A 572 32.36 14.41 24.12
N HIS A 573 31.46 14.78 25.03
CA HIS A 573 31.05 16.17 25.23
C HIS A 573 32.20 17.05 25.75
N LYS A 574 33.03 16.55 26.67
CA LYS A 574 34.26 17.25 27.11
C LYS A 574 35.21 17.48 25.94
N GLN A 575 35.45 16.43 25.13
CA GLN A 575 36.29 16.52 23.94
C GLN A 575 35.75 17.56 22.94
N ALA A 576 34.43 17.51 22.64
CA ALA A 576 33.79 18.52 21.81
C ALA A 576 33.96 19.94 22.37
N THR A 577 33.79 20.11 23.69
CA THR A 577 33.96 21.41 24.38
C THR A 577 35.40 21.94 24.26
N GLU A 578 36.40 21.08 24.39
CA GLU A 578 37.80 21.46 24.21
C GLU A 578 38.12 21.87 22.79
N ILE A 579 37.61 21.12 21.79
CA ILE A 579 37.80 21.44 20.38
C ILE A 579 37.16 22.78 20.04
N ILE A 580 35.91 23.00 20.44
CA ILE A 580 35.19 24.27 20.18
C ILE A 580 35.85 25.43 20.88
N LYS A 581 36.27 25.29 22.16
CA LYS A 581 36.98 26.37 22.90
C LYS A 581 38.30 26.73 22.28
N LYS A 582 39.07 25.76 21.76
CA LYS A 582 40.36 26.01 21.06
C LYS A 582 40.17 26.69 19.69
N ASN A 583 39.02 26.50 19.06
CA ASN A 583 38.76 26.99 17.70
C ASN A 583 37.59 28.00 17.65
N LYS A 584 37.44 28.85 18.68
CA LYS A 584 36.36 29.84 18.75
C LYS A 584 36.33 30.81 17.57
N ASP A 585 37.48 31.21 17.09
CA ASP A 585 37.61 32.14 15.95
C ASP A 585 37.12 31.48 14.66
N LEU A 586 37.44 30.19 14.46
CA LEU A 586 36.94 29.40 13.33
C LEU A 586 35.43 29.18 13.42
N LEU A 587 34.91 28.86 14.61
CA LEU A 587 33.48 28.74 14.85
C LEU A 587 32.73 30.00 14.47
N LYS A 588 33.24 31.17 14.96
CA LYS A 588 32.66 32.46 14.65
C LYS A 588 32.72 32.76 13.16
N LEU A 589 33.86 32.51 12.52
CA LEU A 589 34.08 32.74 11.09
C LEU A 589 33.04 31.96 10.25
N ILE A 590 32.92 30.64 10.49
CA ILE A 590 31.95 29.78 9.77
C ILE A 590 30.51 30.23 10.05
N ALA A 591 30.15 30.51 11.31
CA ALA A 591 28.80 30.92 11.67
C ALA A 591 28.41 32.30 11.03
N GLU A 592 29.31 33.26 11.05
CA GLU A 592 29.05 34.58 10.43
C GLU A 592 28.94 34.46 8.91
N THR A 593 29.78 33.64 8.28
CA THR A 593 29.68 33.37 6.84
C THR A 593 28.39 32.64 6.49
N LEU A 594 27.90 31.68 7.33
CA LEU A 594 26.60 31.04 7.14
C LEU A 594 25.43 32.03 7.26
N LEU A 595 25.54 33.04 8.12
CA LEU A 595 24.51 34.08 8.19
C LEU A 595 24.47 34.95 6.92
N GLU A 596 25.58 35.09 6.23
CA GLU A 596 25.68 35.83 4.99
C GLU A 596 25.28 35.02 3.76
N TYR A 597 25.80 33.78 3.62
CA TYR A 597 25.67 32.96 2.41
C TYR A 597 24.61 31.85 2.55
N GLU A 598 24.08 31.61 3.75
CA GLU A 598 23.09 30.58 4.11
C GLU A 598 23.54 29.13 3.86
N THR A 599 24.42 28.87 2.92
CA THR A 599 24.96 27.57 2.55
C THR A 599 26.43 27.68 2.17
N LEU A 600 27.25 26.77 2.68
CA LEU A 600 28.67 26.66 2.34
C LEU A 600 28.95 25.26 1.78
N THR A 601 29.59 25.18 0.62
CA THR A 601 30.11 23.92 0.03
C THR A 601 31.48 23.59 0.61
N LYS A 602 31.94 22.34 0.38
CA LYS A 602 33.25 21.88 0.83
C LYS A 602 34.36 22.82 0.34
N GLU A 603 34.36 23.16 -0.94
CA GLU A 603 35.36 24.01 -1.56
C GLU A 603 35.41 25.41 -0.90
N GLN A 604 34.25 25.96 -0.60
CA GLN A 604 34.12 27.22 0.11
C GLN A 604 34.60 27.14 1.56
N ILE A 605 34.28 26.05 2.25
CA ILE A 605 34.70 25.81 3.63
C ILE A 605 36.23 25.65 3.69
N ASP A 606 36.83 24.84 2.82
CA ASP A 606 38.26 24.62 2.77
C ASP A 606 38.98 25.95 2.50
N TYR A 607 38.50 26.72 1.51
CA TYR A 607 39.05 28.05 1.21
C TYR A 607 38.92 29.03 2.38
N LEU A 608 37.76 29.03 3.05
CA LEU A 608 37.49 29.89 4.21
C LEU A 608 38.42 29.56 5.38
N VAL A 609 38.68 28.27 5.61
CA VAL A 609 39.59 27.80 6.67
C VAL A 609 41.04 28.20 6.40
N GLU A 610 41.49 28.17 5.13
CA GLU A 610 42.85 28.50 4.72
C GLU A 610 43.11 30.02 4.66
N ASN A 611 42.14 30.80 4.14
CA ASN A 611 42.33 32.19 3.82
C ASN A 611 41.64 33.17 4.78
N GLY A 612 40.78 32.69 5.67
CA GLY A 612 40.04 33.52 6.62
C GLY A 612 38.96 34.41 6.00
N LYS A 613 38.66 34.24 4.70
CA LYS A 613 37.63 34.96 3.96
C LYS A 613 37.07 34.09 2.84
N MET A 614 35.88 34.41 2.36
CA MET A 614 35.30 33.76 1.17
C MET A 614 36.10 34.12 -0.09
N PRO A 615 36.15 33.23 -1.12
CA PRO A 615 36.68 33.59 -2.44
C PRO A 615 35.93 34.81 -2.98
N GLU A 616 36.63 35.66 -3.71
CA GLU A 616 35.99 36.78 -4.43
C GLU A 616 34.99 36.17 -5.42
N GLU A 617 33.76 36.68 -5.37
CA GLU A 617 32.63 36.07 -6.08
C GLU A 617 32.90 36.05 -7.59
N ASP A 618 33.09 34.89 -8.19
CA ASP A 618 32.71 34.67 -9.57
C ASP A 618 31.18 34.79 -9.64
N GLU A 619 30.64 35.61 -10.54
CA GLU A 619 29.21 36.00 -10.65
C GLU A 619 28.20 34.85 -10.77
N GLU A 620 28.66 33.60 -10.73
CA GLU A 620 27.84 32.39 -11.02
C GLU A 620 27.04 31.81 -9.85
N ASN A 621 27.13 32.29 -8.62
CA ASN A 621 26.48 31.64 -7.48
C ASN A 621 25.55 32.54 -6.66
N LEU A 622 24.77 33.38 -7.33
CA LEU A 622 23.77 34.27 -6.70
C LEU A 622 22.73 33.51 -5.83
N GLU A 623 22.43 32.26 -6.17
CA GLU A 623 21.48 31.45 -5.44
C GLU A 623 21.92 31.06 -4.02
N SER A 624 23.23 31.02 -3.75
CA SER A 624 23.80 30.74 -2.44
C SER A 624 23.73 31.91 -1.46
N LEU A 625 23.53 33.12 -1.96
CA LEU A 625 23.51 34.33 -1.17
C LEU A 625 22.27 34.49 -0.29
N SER A 626 22.43 35.09 0.87
CA SER A 626 21.33 35.47 1.73
C SER A 626 20.49 36.59 1.09
N ILE A 627 19.20 36.67 1.48
CA ILE A 627 18.30 37.72 0.99
C ILE A 627 18.85 39.15 1.30
N THR A 628 19.62 39.29 2.37
CA THR A 628 20.24 40.55 2.77
C THR A 628 21.31 40.93 1.76
N LYS A 629 22.20 40.00 1.41
CA LYS A 629 23.27 40.20 0.44
C LYS A 629 22.73 40.42 -0.97
N LEU A 630 21.72 39.65 -1.38
CA LEU A 630 21.04 39.84 -2.67
C LEU A 630 20.40 41.24 -2.78
N ARG A 631 19.87 41.80 -1.69
CA ARG A 631 19.36 43.18 -1.68
C ARG A 631 20.44 44.22 -1.77
N GLU A 632 21.60 43.98 -1.18
CA GLU A 632 22.77 44.88 -1.33
C GLU A 632 23.26 44.87 -2.78
N LEU A 633 23.46 43.71 -3.40
CA LEU A 633 23.80 43.55 -4.80
C LEU A 633 22.77 44.20 -5.75
N ALA A 634 21.47 43.97 -5.48
CA ALA A 634 20.40 44.59 -6.24
C ALA A 634 20.39 46.11 -6.11
N LYS A 635 20.78 46.63 -4.95
CA LYS A 635 20.98 48.08 -4.73
C LYS A 635 22.16 48.60 -5.53
N GLU A 636 23.30 47.89 -5.54
CA GLU A 636 24.50 48.25 -6.32
C GLU A 636 24.24 48.19 -7.82
N LYS A 637 23.53 47.16 -8.30
CA LYS A 637 23.11 47.03 -9.72
C LYS A 637 21.92 47.93 -10.08
N GLY A 638 21.37 48.72 -9.15
CA GLY A 638 20.33 49.71 -9.42
C GLY A 638 18.92 49.18 -9.63
N VAL A 639 18.62 47.94 -9.16
CA VAL A 639 17.30 47.30 -9.26
C VAL A 639 16.26 48.11 -8.48
N LYS A 640 15.13 48.46 -9.11
CA LYS A 640 14.07 49.24 -8.47
C LYS A 640 13.23 48.33 -7.56
N ASN A 641 12.83 48.84 -6.39
CA ASN A 641 12.00 48.15 -5.41
C ASN A 641 12.63 46.89 -4.76
N TYR A 642 13.94 46.72 -4.80
CA TYR A 642 14.69 45.59 -4.25
C TYR A 642 14.35 45.26 -2.78
N SER A 643 14.01 46.28 -1.98
CA SER A 643 13.72 46.14 -0.55
C SER A 643 12.40 45.35 -0.25
N LYS A 644 11.50 45.29 -1.23
CA LYS A 644 10.20 44.60 -1.10
C LYS A 644 10.19 43.23 -1.79
N MET A 645 11.19 42.91 -2.58
CA MET A 645 11.32 41.67 -3.33
C MET A 645 11.69 40.51 -2.42
N ASN A 646 11.14 39.33 -2.72
CA ASN A 646 11.55 38.08 -2.12
C ASN A 646 12.83 37.54 -2.79
N LYS A 647 13.42 36.44 -2.23
CA LYS A 647 14.70 35.91 -2.74
C LYS A 647 14.60 35.47 -4.22
N ALA A 648 13.49 34.84 -4.63
CA ALA A 648 13.31 34.38 -6.00
C ALA A 648 13.13 35.53 -7.00
N GLU A 649 12.49 36.62 -6.60
CA GLU A 649 12.33 37.82 -7.40
C GLU A 649 13.65 38.56 -7.56
N LEU A 650 14.47 38.63 -6.49
CA LEU A 650 15.79 39.23 -6.52
C LEU A 650 16.76 38.47 -7.43
N LEU A 651 16.74 37.12 -7.34
CA LEU A 651 17.56 36.28 -8.21
C LEU A 651 17.20 36.48 -9.68
N LYS A 652 15.92 36.52 -10.01
CA LYS A 652 15.46 36.74 -11.39
C LYS A 652 15.85 38.12 -11.97
N GLU A 653 15.87 39.14 -11.12
CA GLU A 653 16.25 40.49 -11.54
C GLU A 653 17.79 40.71 -11.57
N LEU A 654 18.54 39.87 -10.85
CA LEU A 654 20.00 39.92 -10.83
C LEU A 654 20.65 39.05 -11.91
N ASP A 655 19.92 38.02 -12.41
CA ASP A 655 20.32 37.17 -13.54
C ASP A 655 20.15 37.86 -14.92
N HIS A 656 19.45 38.99 -14.97
CA HIS A 656 19.31 39.84 -16.15
C HIS A 656 20.25 41.07 -16.05
#